data_649a848fe85e2966838f81e6beddfe23
#
_entry.id   649a848fe85e2966838f81e6beddfe23
#
_cell.length_a   1.000
_cell.length_b   1.000
_cell.length_c   1.000
_cell.angle_alpha   90.00
_cell.angle_beta   90.00
_cell.angle_gamma   90.00
#
_symmetry.space_group_name_H-M   'P 1'
#
loop_
_entity.id
_entity.type
_entity.pdbx_description
1 polymer ?
#
loop_
_entity_poly.entity_id
_entity_poly.type
_entity_poly.pdbx_seq_one_letter_code
_entity_poly.pdbx_strand_id
1 'polypeptide(L)'
;MKHNKYIILSALLALSAVMPVQAQIDAADDSTQVNVAFRKVAKEDILGGVSSLNYRDLMDKNYNTYSLDNLQGYVAGYNGNGMWGFTDQLVLIDGVPRDANNVLPSEIEEITFLKGAQAVVLYGSRAAKGVVLITTKRGRVTDGLKVDVRANTGWNVAKAYPEYISSAEYMTLYNEARVNDGLDPLYSEMDIYNYASRENPWRYSDVDFYSSEYIKKAYNRSDVTAEIEGGNDRAKFYANVSYYRVGDYLNFGEAKNNFTDRFNARGNVDVRLNNFITAYINANATFYNTRSAVSKQKETRNGQEVTLDYWEVAAKWRPNRVSPLIPVSYLDPNAIQPKNALASSANIIDGQYFLAASNTDMTNIFADYYAAGKNTWVSRQFQFDAGLNFDLSSILQGLSFHALMAVDYQTSYNLSYNNDYATFVPAWSNYNGPDLILSLDNQETKDSKSGKQNLGGSADNQTITFNAHFDYNRTFADMHNVNAMLIVNGYQTTKSGQYHKVSNANLAAQVSYNYGHKYYLDAALALPWTAKLGEGHRAGVSPSVTLGWNLAKEKFMEGSIFDNLTVSASYSNLKTDLDISDYYMYLGTYQSGGWFDWNGLTGFSLYQSKRGANDALGYIKRNEISASIHAELLQKSLSIDASFFNSVMDGGIITATNQLPSYFKVYYPESSFLSYLNYNKDQRTGFDLAVKYKKNFGDFGFEGGLNMTYYTTKATKRDDNNFADTYQYREGKVLDAIWGYQCLGFYQQSDFDADGKLLASLPQPALGGTIKPGDLMYKDQNDDGVIDSKDQIDLGKGGWYGAPLTLGVNLTFKYKNFTLFMLGTGGFGGHGVKNNSYWWISGEQKYSAAVRNRWTPETAASATYPRLTTQSGANNNTTSDFWMYSTSRFDLAKVQLTYDFPKTIIGNGIVKGLSLYVSGNSLLTIAKERELMEMSVGSAPQARFYNLGAKVTF
;
A
#
# COMPACT_ATOMS: atom_id res chain seq x y z
N MET A 1 -26.97 23.14 6.38
CA MET A 1 -26.30 21.86 6.64
C MET A 1 -26.80 21.09 7.87
N LYS A 2 -27.75 21.60 8.67
CA LYS A 2 -28.38 20.86 9.78
C LYS A 2 -29.55 19.96 9.36
N HIS A 3 -30.09 20.11 8.16
CA HIS A 3 -31.28 19.36 7.72
C HIS A 3 -31.01 17.98 7.10
N ASN A 4 -29.79 17.72 6.59
CA ASN A 4 -29.50 16.43 5.92
C ASN A 4 -29.25 15.25 6.87
N LYS A 5 -29.00 15.51 8.16
CA LYS A 5 -28.79 14.42 9.14
C LYS A 5 -30.08 13.68 9.50
N TYR A 6 -31.22 14.35 9.41
CA TYR A 6 -32.51 13.76 9.77
C TYR A 6 -33.18 13.01 8.62
N ILE A 7 -32.84 13.32 7.38
CA ILE A 7 -33.41 12.66 6.20
C ILE A 7 -32.90 11.23 6.04
N ILE A 8 -31.60 10.99 6.36
CA ILE A 8 -31.00 9.64 6.29
C ILE A 8 -31.53 8.77 7.45
N LEU A 9 -31.68 9.34 8.63
CA LEU A 9 -32.22 8.62 9.78
C LEU A 9 -33.71 8.31 9.63
N SER A 10 -34.48 9.23 9.05
CA SER A 10 -35.89 9.02 8.78
C SER A 10 -36.15 8.06 7.59
N ALA A 11 -35.25 7.98 6.61
CA ALA A 11 -35.33 6.98 5.54
C ALA A 11 -35.01 5.56 6.05
N LEU A 12 -34.06 5.42 6.98
CA LEU A 12 -33.76 4.16 7.65
C LEU A 12 -34.86 3.71 8.62
N LEU A 13 -35.51 4.66 9.32
CA LEU A 13 -36.66 4.38 10.18
C LEU A 13 -37.96 4.10 9.38
N ALA A 14 -38.16 4.71 8.20
CA ALA A 14 -39.32 4.45 7.36
C ALA A 14 -39.30 3.06 6.69
N LEU A 15 -38.07 2.50 6.46
CA LEU A 15 -37.91 1.13 5.96
C LEU A 15 -38.22 0.07 7.04
N SER A 16 -38.14 0.42 8.32
CA SER A 16 -38.42 -0.49 9.44
C SER A 16 -39.92 -0.64 9.79
N ALA A 17 -40.80 0.13 9.15
CA ALA A 17 -42.21 0.18 9.51
C ALA A 17 -43.13 -0.78 8.72
N VAL A 18 -42.57 -1.66 7.87
CA VAL A 18 -43.39 -2.55 7.05
C VAL A 18 -42.98 -4.00 7.23
N MET A 19 -43.89 -4.78 7.83
CA MET A 19 -44.15 -6.22 7.82
C MET A 19 -43.62 -7.06 8.99
N PRO A 20 -44.45 -7.93 9.55
CA PRO A 20 -44.04 -8.96 10.50
C PRO A 20 -43.41 -10.15 9.75
N VAL A 21 -42.26 -10.59 10.17
CA VAL A 21 -41.57 -11.73 9.59
C VAL A 21 -41.35 -12.81 10.63
N GLN A 22 -41.91 -13.97 10.40
CA GLN A 22 -41.50 -15.21 11.02
C GLN A 22 -40.55 -15.91 10.07
N ALA A 23 -39.36 -16.26 10.50
CA ALA A 23 -38.59 -17.33 9.87
C ALA A 23 -37.44 -17.81 10.70
N GLN A 24 -37.33 -19.07 10.78
CA GLN A 24 -36.15 -19.84 11.15
C GLN A 24 -35.81 -20.68 9.92
N ILE A 25 -34.66 -20.46 9.33
CA ILE A 25 -34.19 -21.33 8.25
C ILE A 25 -32.73 -21.67 8.52
N ASP A 26 -32.47 -22.96 8.61
CA ASP A 26 -31.11 -23.51 8.50
C ASP A 26 -30.65 -23.30 7.06
N ALA A 27 -29.72 -22.35 6.87
CA ALA A 27 -29.03 -22.21 5.61
C ALA A 27 -28.21 -23.48 5.38
N ALA A 28 -28.45 -24.17 4.27
CA ALA A 28 -27.58 -25.26 3.83
C ALA A 28 -26.14 -24.74 3.77
N ASP A 29 -25.24 -25.43 4.44
CA ASP A 29 -23.84 -25.07 4.57
C ASP A 29 -23.14 -25.13 3.19
N ASP A 30 -23.08 -24.00 2.49
CA ASP A 30 -22.37 -23.83 1.21
C ASP A 30 -20.84 -23.86 1.41
N SER A 31 -20.39 -24.20 2.63
CA SER A 31 -18.99 -24.25 3.08
C SER A 31 -18.16 -25.37 2.46
N THR A 32 -18.76 -26.28 1.72
CA THR A 32 -18.09 -27.42 1.08
C THR A 32 -17.47 -27.09 -0.26
N GLN A 33 -17.86 -25.97 -0.88
CA GLN A 33 -17.35 -25.53 -2.18
C GLN A 33 -16.57 -24.22 -2.05
N VAL A 34 -15.62 -24.02 -2.94
CA VAL A 34 -14.74 -22.83 -3.02
C VAL A 34 -14.83 -22.25 -4.44
N ASN A 35 -14.95 -20.93 -4.54
CA ASN A 35 -14.82 -20.25 -5.81
C ASN A 35 -13.36 -20.27 -6.28
N VAL A 36 -13.11 -20.85 -7.43
CA VAL A 36 -11.84 -20.82 -8.13
C VAL A 36 -12.03 -20.15 -9.49
N ALA A 37 -11.03 -20.19 -10.38
CA ALA A 37 -11.16 -19.59 -11.69
C ALA A 37 -12.41 -20.08 -12.44
N PHE A 38 -13.37 -19.16 -12.61
CA PHE A 38 -14.64 -19.32 -13.38
C PHE A 38 -15.64 -20.36 -12.88
N ARG A 39 -15.37 -21.12 -11.82
CA ARG A 39 -16.25 -22.16 -11.28
C ARG A 39 -16.15 -22.34 -9.78
N LYS A 40 -17.08 -23.11 -9.21
CA LYS A 40 -16.98 -23.65 -7.85
C LYS A 40 -16.43 -25.07 -7.87
N VAL A 41 -15.56 -25.38 -6.92
CA VAL A 41 -14.96 -26.71 -6.76
C VAL A 41 -15.12 -27.16 -5.32
N ALA A 42 -15.38 -28.46 -5.13
CA ALA A 42 -15.38 -29.04 -3.77
C ALA A 42 -14.00 -28.88 -3.13
N LYS A 43 -13.96 -28.54 -1.83
CA LYS A 43 -12.68 -28.35 -1.11
C LYS A 43 -11.75 -29.53 -1.22
N GLU A 44 -12.30 -30.76 -1.20
CA GLU A 44 -11.52 -32.00 -1.33
C GLU A 44 -10.84 -32.19 -2.69
N ASP A 45 -11.33 -31.49 -3.73
CA ASP A 45 -10.82 -31.58 -5.11
C ASP A 45 -9.81 -30.48 -5.46
N ILE A 46 -9.45 -29.60 -4.49
CA ILE A 46 -8.46 -28.54 -4.69
C ILE A 46 -7.06 -29.12 -4.66
N LEU A 47 -6.30 -28.95 -5.75
CA LEU A 47 -4.96 -29.53 -5.94
C LEU A 47 -3.80 -28.60 -5.57
N GLY A 48 -3.94 -27.81 -4.50
CA GLY A 48 -2.88 -26.92 -4.03
C GLY A 48 -2.83 -25.57 -4.74
N GLY A 49 -1.97 -24.68 -4.24
CA GLY A 49 -1.82 -23.30 -4.75
C GLY A 49 -3.03 -22.41 -4.57
N VAL A 50 -4.04 -22.86 -3.82
CA VAL A 50 -5.30 -22.16 -3.56
C VAL A 50 -5.55 -22.09 -2.06
N SER A 51 -6.01 -20.95 -1.57
CA SER A 51 -6.48 -20.80 -0.19
C SER A 51 -7.77 -19.99 -0.18
N SER A 52 -8.76 -20.42 0.56
CA SER A 52 -10.05 -19.72 0.68
C SER A 52 -10.34 -19.30 2.10
N LEU A 53 -11.07 -18.21 2.24
CA LEU A 53 -11.50 -17.63 3.49
C LEU A 53 -12.98 -17.30 3.42
N ASN A 54 -13.80 -17.95 4.24
CA ASN A 54 -15.19 -17.55 4.44
C ASN A 54 -15.22 -16.19 5.17
N TYR A 55 -15.49 -15.13 4.43
CA TYR A 55 -15.42 -13.78 4.93
C TYR A 55 -16.71 -13.35 5.64
N ARG A 56 -17.85 -13.94 5.27
CA ARG A 56 -19.13 -13.68 5.93
C ARG A 56 -19.05 -13.98 7.44
N ASP A 57 -18.50 -15.15 7.81
CA ASP A 57 -18.36 -15.54 9.21
C ASP A 57 -17.26 -14.74 9.92
N LEU A 58 -16.23 -14.34 9.18
CA LEU A 58 -15.14 -13.56 9.73
C LEU A 58 -15.58 -12.18 10.20
N MET A 59 -16.44 -11.51 9.47
CA MET A 59 -16.92 -10.15 9.78
C MET A 59 -17.65 -10.03 11.12
N ASP A 60 -18.22 -11.11 11.64
CA ASP A 60 -18.92 -11.08 12.94
C ASP A 60 -17.94 -11.10 14.12
N LYS A 61 -16.76 -11.64 13.94
CA LYS A 61 -15.69 -11.68 14.96
C LYS A 61 -14.50 -10.78 14.69
N ASN A 62 -14.39 -10.22 13.48
CA ASN A 62 -13.30 -9.35 13.05
C ASN A 62 -13.83 -8.19 12.20
N TYR A 63 -14.27 -7.13 12.85
CA TYR A 63 -14.72 -5.92 12.16
C TYR A 63 -13.56 -5.22 11.46
N ASN A 64 -13.68 -4.99 10.15
CA ASN A 64 -12.73 -4.28 9.31
C ASN A 64 -13.42 -3.28 8.38
N THR A 65 -12.66 -2.31 7.87
CA THR A 65 -13.12 -1.32 6.88
C THR A 65 -12.42 -1.45 5.53
N TYR A 66 -11.39 -2.29 5.44
CA TYR A 66 -10.69 -2.63 4.21
C TYR A 66 -10.68 -4.14 3.99
N SER A 67 -10.99 -4.57 2.78
CA SER A 67 -11.24 -5.99 2.47
C SER A 67 -10.01 -6.90 2.63
N LEU A 68 -8.82 -6.37 2.37
CA LEU A 68 -7.57 -7.14 2.43
C LEU A 68 -6.75 -6.87 3.71
N ASP A 69 -7.35 -6.25 4.75
CA ASP A 69 -6.64 -5.88 5.97
C ASP A 69 -6.18 -7.12 6.76
N ASN A 70 -4.86 -7.23 6.98
CA ASN A 70 -4.22 -8.27 7.78
C ASN A 70 -4.55 -9.73 7.35
N LEU A 71 -4.87 -9.97 6.07
CA LEU A 71 -5.25 -11.31 5.59
C LEU A 71 -4.10 -12.32 5.63
N GLN A 72 -2.84 -11.89 5.72
CA GLN A 72 -1.70 -12.77 6.02
C GLN A 72 -1.85 -13.50 7.35
N GLY A 73 -2.69 -13.00 8.25
CA GLY A 73 -3.06 -13.68 9.50
C GLY A 73 -3.97 -14.90 9.31
N TYR A 74 -4.55 -15.10 8.13
CA TYR A 74 -5.49 -16.18 7.84
C TYR A 74 -5.06 -17.07 6.67
N VAL A 75 -4.19 -16.55 5.80
CA VAL A 75 -3.83 -17.18 4.53
C VAL A 75 -2.34 -17.34 4.43
N ALA A 76 -1.87 -18.57 4.41
CA ALA A 76 -0.50 -18.91 4.10
C ALA A 76 -0.21 -18.67 2.59
N GLY A 77 1.00 -18.23 2.27
CA GLY A 77 1.41 -17.87 0.91
C GLY A 77 1.10 -16.43 0.52
N TYR A 78 0.38 -15.67 1.37
CA TYR A 78 0.14 -14.24 1.24
C TYR A 78 0.88 -13.50 2.35
N ASN A 79 1.63 -12.45 2.02
CA ASN A 79 2.48 -11.71 2.97
C ASN A 79 1.97 -10.30 3.29
N GLY A 80 0.72 -9.99 2.93
CA GLY A 80 0.12 -8.66 3.07
C GLY A 80 0.33 -7.75 1.87
N ASN A 81 1.33 -8.01 1.02
CA ASN A 81 1.64 -7.24 -0.18
C ASN A 81 1.54 -8.06 -1.47
N GLY A 82 1.73 -9.36 -1.37
CA GLY A 82 1.70 -10.25 -2.52
C GLY A 82 1.68 -11.73 -2.16
N MET A 83 1.80 -12.57 -3.15
CA MET A 83 1.75 -14.03 -3.05
C MET A 83 3.02 -14.69 -3.56
N TRP A 84 3.61 -15.61 -2.77
CA TRP A 84 4.81 -16.38 -3.16
C TRP A 84 6.00 -15.52 -3.62
N GLY A 85 6.15 -14.33 -3.00
CA GLY A 85 7.22 -13.37 -3.33
C GLY A 85 6.96 -12.55 -4.60
N PHE A 86 5.76 -12.62 -5.17
CA PHE A 86 5.28 -11.70 -6.21
C PHE A 86 4.44 -10.60 -5.59
N THR A 87 4.53 -9.40 -6.13
CA THR A 87 3.66 -8.25 -5.87
C THR A 87 2.76 -7.98 -7.08
N ASP A 88 1.81 -7.07 -6.96
CA ASP A 88 0.90 -6.67 -8.06
C ASP A 88 -0.01 -7.80 -8.54
N GLN A 89 -0.52 -8.60 -7.61
CA GLN A 89 -1.53 -9.62 -7.90
C GLN A 89 -2.81 -9.01 -8.50
N LEU A 90 -3.46 -9.75 -9.37
CA LEU A 90 -4.74 -9.37 -9.93
C LEU A 90 -5.84 -9.50 -8.87
N VAL A 91 -6.58 -8.42 -8.60
CA VAL A 91 -7.79 -8.47 -7.76
C VAL A 91 -9.01 -8.54 -8.66
N LEU A 92 -9.84 -9.53 -8.41
CA LEU A 92 -11.12 -9.73 -9.11
C LEU A 92 -12.26 -9.62 -8.10
N ILE A 93 -13.25 -8.77 -8.38
CA ILE A 93 -14.51 -8.71 -7.64
C ILE A 93 -15.59 -9.29 -8.55
N ASP A 94 -16.16 -10.42 -8.16
CA ASP A 94 -17.13 -11.20 -8.94
C ASP A 94 -16.62 -11.52 -10.38
N GLY A 95 -15.31 -11.79 -10.50
CA GLY A 95 -14.66 -12.12 -11.77
C GLY A 95 -14.25 -10.92 -12.63
N VAL A 96 -14.48 -9.69 -12.17
CA VAL A 96 -14.12 -8.45 -12.86
C VAL A 96 -12.89 -7.83 -12.23
N PRO A 97 -11.85 -7.42 -13.01
CA PRO A 97 -10.65 -6.74 -12.50
C PRO A 97 -11.01 -5.39 -11.86
N ARG A 98 -10.86 -5.28 -10.55
CA ARG A 98 -11.21 -4.09 -9.76
C ARG A 98 -10.25 -3.90 -8.60
N ASP A 99 -10.16 -2.68 -8.09
CA ASP A 99 -9.42 -2.40 -6.85
C ASP A 99 -10.18 -2.97 -5.63
N ALA A 100 -9.44 -3.52 -4.67
CA ALA A 100 -10.00 -4.08 -3.43
C ALA A 100 -10.73 -3.03 -2.56
N ASN A 101 -10.43 -1.73 -2.75
CA ASN A 101 -11.15 -0.64 -2.10
C ASN A 101 -12.59 -0.46 -2.62
N ASN A 102 -12.93 -1.10 -3.73
CA ASN A 102 -14.25 -0.99 -4.38
C ASN A 102 -15.28 -1.97 -3.81
N VAL A 103 -14.92 -2.73 -2.80
CA VAL A 103 -15.83 -3.62 -2.09
C VAL A 103 -15.66 -3.43 -0.57
N LEU A 104 -16.78 -3.35 0.12
CA LEU A 104 -16.77 -3.27 1.58
C LEU A 104 -16.61 -4.68 2.17
N PRO A 105 -15.90 -4.81 3.30
CA PRO A 105 -15.84 -6.08 4.03
C PRO A 105 -17.19 -6.71 4.30
N SER A 106 -18.21 -5.90 4.63
CA SER A 106 -19.59 -6.37 4.85
C SER A 106 -20.24 -6.98 3.61
N GLU A 107 -19.80 -6.61 2.40
CA GLU A 107 -20.36 -7.11 1.14
C GLU A 107 -19.79 -8.46 0.70
N ILE A 108 -18.71 -8.92 1.37
CA ILE A 108 -17.93 -10.08 0.94
C ILE A 108 -18.50 -11.37 1.52
N GLU A 109 -18.69 -12.36 0.67
CA GLU A 109 -19.01 -13.75 1.04
C GLU A 109 -17.73 -14.55 1.28
N GLU A 110 -16.82 -14.53 0.31
CA GLU A 110 -15.60 -15.33 0.28
C GLU A 110 -14.47 -14.58 -0.38
N ILE A 111 -13.24 -14.81 0.08
CA ILE A 111 -12.01 -14.41 -0.62
C ILE A 111 -11.19 -15.65 -0.90
N THR A 112 -10.86 -15.87 -2.17
CA THR A 112 -9.98 -16.96 -2.60
C THR A 112 -8.66 -16.41 -3.12
N PHE A 113 -7.56 -16.97 -2.66
CA PHE A 113 -6.20 -16.64 -3.08
C PHE A 113 -5.71 -17.73 -4.02
N LEU A 114 -5.54 -17.41 -5.29
CA LEU A 114 -4.98 -18.27 -6.31
C LEU A 114 -3.49 -17.91 -6.45
N LYS A 115 -2.63 -18.68 -5.82
CA LYS A 115 -1.20 -18.38 -5.63
C LYS A 115 -0.33 -19.01 -6.71
N GLY A 116 -0.58 -20.30 -7.00
CA GLY A 116 0.17 -21.07 -7.95
C GLY A 116 -0.15 -20.74 -9.40
N ALA A 117 0.83 -20.93 -10.27
CA ALA A 117 0.67 -20.69 -11.70
C ALA A 117 -0.46 -21.54 -12.32
N GLN A 118 -0.63 -22.80 -11.85
CA GLN A 118 -1.72 -23.69 -12.26
C GLN A 118 -3.10 -23.14 -11.90
N ALA A 119 -3.22 -22.42 -10.78
CA ALA A 119 -4.50 -21.90 -10.31
C ALA A 119 -4.96 -20.65 -11.06
N VAL A 120 -4.02 -19.95 -11.73
CA VAL A 120 -4.29 -18.66 -12.38
C VAL A 120 -4.24 -18.70 -13.89
N VAL A 121 -3.79 -19.80 -14.50
CA VAL A 121 -3.54 -19.91 -15.95
C VAL A 121 -4.74 -19.49 -16.81
N LEU A 122 -5.97 -19.77 -16.35
CA LEU A 122 -7.21 -19.49 -17.08
C LEU A 122 -7.51 -18.00 -17.24
N TYR A 123 -6.92 -17.12 -16.39
CA TYR A 123 -7.05 -15.68 -16.50
C TYR A 123 -6.05 -15.03 -17.46
N GLY A 124 -5.14 -15.82 -18.06
CA GLY A 124 -4.14 -15.37 -19.03
C GLY A 124 -3.02 -14.52 -18.43
N SER A 125 -2.45 -13.63 -19.26
CA SER A 125 -1.20 -12.90 -18.94
C SER A 125 -1.27 -12.04 -17.67
N ARG A 126 -2.43 -11.46 -17.33
CA ARG A 126 -2.59 -10.57 -16.19
C ARG A 126 -2.52 -11.26 -14.84
N ALA A 127 -2.80 -12.53 -14.78
CA ALA A 127 -2.85 -13.28 -13.53
C ALA A 127 -1.50 -13.90 -13.15
N ALA A 128 -0.46 -13.68 -13.93
CA ALA A 128 0.82 -14.35 -13.76
C ALA A 128 1.51 -14.12 -12.40
N LYS A 129 1.11 -13.11 -11.64
CA LYS A 129 1.63 -12.82 -10.29
C LYS A 129 0.68 -13.26 -9.16
N GLY A 130 -0.39 -13.99 -9.48
CA GLY A 130 -1.41 -14.45 -8.56
C GLY A 130 -2.73 -13.69 -8.69
N VAL A 131 -3.79 -14.25 -8.11
CA VAL A 131 -5.14 -13.67 -8.12
C VAL A 131 -5.74 -13.66 -6.73
N VAL A 132 -6.33 -12.55 -6.33
CA VAL A 132 -7.24 -12.45 -5.19
C VAL A 132 -8.66 -12.35 -5.76
N LEU A 133 -9.42 -13.41 -5.62
CA LEU A 133 -10.81 -13.50 -6.06
C LEU A 133 -11.74 -13.18 -4.89
N ILE A 134 -12.42 -12.05 -4.95
CA ILE A 134 -13.41 -11.61 -3.98
C ILE A 134 -14.79 -11.90 -4.54
N THR A 135 -15.53 -12.72 -3.85
CA THR A 135 -16.95 -13.04 -4.19
C THR A 135 -17.85 -12.26 -3.26
N THR A 136 -18.77 -11.47 -3.83
CA THR A 136 -19.71 -10.69 -3.05
C THR A 136 -20.94 -11.52 -2.65
N LYS A 137 -21.58 -11.09 -1.55
CA LYS A 137 -22.82 -11.69 -1.06
C LYS A 137 -23.92 -11.60 -2.11
N ARG A 138 -24.71 -12.65 -2.19
CA ARG A 138 -25.91 -12.74 -3.06
C ARG A 138 -27.14 -13.03 -2.23
N GLY A 139 -28.30 -12.73 -2.80
CA GLY A 139 -29.58 -13.06 -2.17
C GLY A 139 -29.77 -14.55 -1.98
N ARG A 140 -30.50 -14.91 -0.93
CA ARG A 140 -30.86 -16.28 -0.59
C ARG A 140 -32.36 -16.43 -0.60
N VAL A 141 -32.83 -17.66 -0.73
CA VAL A 141 -34.28 -17.96 -0.49
C VAL A 141 -34.51 -17.81 1.01
N THR A 142 -35.44 -16.95 1.38
CA THR A 142 -35.75 -16.65 2.77
C THR A 142 -37.26 -16.51 2.92
N ASP A 143 -37.83 -16.86 4.08
CA ASP A 143 -39.24 -16.66 4.38
C ASP A 143 -39.60 -15.19 4.70
N GLY A 144 -38.81 -14.26 4.23
CA GLY A 144 -38.96 -12.81 4.42
C GLY A 144 -37.66 -12.07 4.20
N LEU A 145 -37.67 -10.80 4.52
CA LEU A 145 -36.46 -9.97 4.46
C LEU A 145 -35.62 -10.18 5.71
N LYS A 146 -34.35 -10.37 5.52
CA LYS A 146 -33.34 -10.25 6.59
C LYS A 146 -32.65 -8.92 6.44
N VAL A 147 -32.62 -8.15 7.51
CA VAL A 147 -31.96 -6.85 7.55
C VAL A 147 -30.94 -6.86 8.69
N ASP A 148 -29.68 -6.66 8.34
CA ASP A 148 -28.59 -6.50 9.29
C ASP A 148 -28.11 -5.05 9.28
N VAL A 149 -28.14 -4.37 10.41
CA VAL A 149 -27.61 -3.02 10.57
C VAL A 149 -26.42 -3.08 11.53
N ARG A 150 -25.28 -2.57 11.06
CA ARG A 150 -24.06 -2.49 11.85
C ARG A 150 -23.63 -1.02 11.98
N ALA A 151 -23.32 -0.59 13.19
CA ALA A 151 -22.81 0.74 13.46
C ALA A 151 -21.54 0.65 14.30
N ASN A 152 -20.57 1.47 13.96
CA ASN A 152 -19.27 1.54 14.62
C ASN A 152 -18.89 2.99 14.88
N THR A 153 -18.24 3.22 16.01
CA THR A 153 -17.55 4.48 16.30
C THR A 153 -16.29 4.20 17.09
N GLY A 154 -15.22 4.91 16.76
CA GLY A 154 -13.95 4.67 17.41
C GLY A 154 -12.96 5.81 17.21
N TRP A 155 -11.80 5.67 17.81
CA TRP A 155 -10.77 6.69 17.86
C TRP A 155 -9.43 6.14 17.44
N ASN A 156 -8.77 6.87 16.56
CA ASN A 156 -7.39 6.66 16.17
C ASN A 156 -6.50 7.48 17.12
N VAL A 157 -5.57 6.80 17.80
CA VAL A 157 -4.61 7.37 18.75
C VAL A 157 -3.21 7.14 18.21
N ALA A 158 -2.38 8.18 18.13
CA ALA A 158 -1.02 8.06 17.60
C ALA A 158 -0.17 7.07 18.41
N LYS A 159 0.67 6.29 17.74
CA LYS A 159 1.59 5.33 18.36
C LYS A 159 2.82 6.01 18.93
N ALA A 160 3.47 6.86 18.12
CA ALA A 160 4.68 7.58 18.45
C ALA A 160 4.82 8.82 17.57
N TYR A 161 5.54 9.81 18.06
CA TYR A 161 5.97 10.99 17.33
C TYR A 161 7.50 11.01 17.25
N PRO A 162 8.09 11.54 16.17
CA PRO A 162 9.53 11.79 16.13
C PRO A 162 9.91 12.91 17.11
N GLU A 163 11.02 12.74 17.84
CA GLU A 163 11.53 13.73 18.75
C GLU A 163 12.56 14.62 18.05
N TYR A 164 12.36 15.93 18.13
CA TYR A 164 13.28 16.93 17.61
C TYR A 164 13.81 17.83 18.73
N ILE A 165 14.97 18.43 18.51
CA ILE A 165 15.58 19.32 19.47
C ILE A 165 14.94 20.73 19.42
N SER A 166 15.08 21.50 20.52
CA SER A 166 14.59 22.88 20.62
C SER A 166 15.43 23.85 19.79
N SER A 167 14.92 25.07 19.62
CA SER A 167 15.63 26.14 18.89
C SER A 167 17.00 26.46 19.48
N ALA A 168 17.12 26.60 20.79
CA ALA A 168 18.38 26.91 21.45
C ALA A 168 19.40 25.76 21.32
N GLU A 169 18.93 24.52 21.47
CA GLU A 169 19.77 23.32 21.26
C GLU A 169 20.20 23.21 19.80
N TYR A 170 19.29 23.48 18.86
CA TYR A 170 19.61 23.53 17.45
C TYR A 170 20.72 24.54 17.13
N MET A 171 20.59 25.77 17.62
CA MET A 171 21.54 26.84 17.38
C MET A 171 22.93 26.51 17.95
N THR A 172 22.95 25.90 19.14
CA THR A 172 24.20 25.45 19.77
C THR A 172 24.88 24.36 18.91
N LEU A 173 24.11 23.35 18.49
CA LEU A 173 24.65 22.24 17.71
C LEU A 173 24.96 22.63 16.26
N TYR A 174 24.24 23.59 15.72
CA TYR A 174 24.56 24.15 14.40
C TYR A 174 25.87 24.98 14.43
N ASN A 175 26.10 25.75 15.50
CA ASN A 175 27.38 26.41 15.71
C ASN A 175 28.53 25.38 15.82
N GLU A 176 28.31 24.26 16.52
CA GLU A 176 29.25 23.16 16.57
C GLU A 176 29.53 22.58 15.18
N ALA A 177 28.50 22.35 14.37
CA ALA A 177 28.66 21.88 12.98
C ALA A 177 29.50 22.85 12.14
N ARG A 178 29.30 24.16 12.31
CA ARG A 178 30.09 25.19 11.65
C ARG A 178 31.57 25.15 12.08
N VAL A 179 31.83 25.08 13.37
CA VAL A 179 33.17 24.95 13.91
C VAL A 179 33.87 23.67 13.42
N ASN A 180 33.16 22.54 13.38
CA ASN A 180 33.67 21.30 12.82
C ASN A 180 34.10 21.45 11.34
N ASP A 181 33.42 22.32 10.59
CA ASP A 181 33.77 22.61 9.18
C ASP A 181 34.76 23.75 9.01
N GLY A 182 35.23 24.33 10.13
CA GLY A 182 36.20 25.46 10.10
C GLY A 182 35.56 26.82 9.81
N LEU A 183 34.28 26.97 10.09
CA LEU A 183 33.50 28.19 9.94
C LEU A 183 33.24 28.85 11.31
N ASP A 184 33.12 30.17 11.35
CA ASP A 184 32.72 30.87 12.58
C ASP A 184 31.31 30.51 13.00
N PRO A 185 30.99 30.49 14.32
CA PRO A 185 29.64 30.34 14.84
C PRO A 185 28.71 31.35 14.18
N LEU A 186 27.49 30.92 13.83
CA LEU A 186 26.45 31.76 13.23
C LEU A 186 25.64 32.49 14.29
N TYR A 187 25.32 31.81 15.37
CA TYR A 187 24.48 32.31 16.46
C TYR A 187 25.31 32.74 17.63
N SER A 188 25.08 33.97 18.13
CA SER A 188 25.74 34.46 19.33
C SER A 188 25.23 33.73 20.58
N GLU A 189 25.99 33.79 21.69
CA GLU A 189 25.54 33.26 22.98
C GLU A 189 24.27 33.98 23.45
N MET A 190 24.12 35.27 23.17
CA MET A 190 22.94 36.04 23.50
C MET A 190 21.73 35.56 22.70
N ASP A 191 21.90 35.26 21.40
CA ASP A 191 20.81 34.72 20.59
C ASP A 191 20.36 33.38 21.18
N ILE A 192 21.28 32.47 21.48
CA ILE A 192 20.99 31.15 22.09
C ILE A 192 20.28 31.33 23.42
N TYR A 193 20.74 32.24 24.25
CA TYR A 193 20.09 32.56 25.52
C TYR A 193 18.64 33.05 25.32
N ASN A 194 18.42 33.98 24.40
CA ASN A 194 17.10 34.51 24.10
C ASN A 194 16.11 33.43 23.65
N TYR A 195 16.56 32.51 22.80
CA TYR A 195 15.73 31.36 22.38
C TYR A 195 15.51 30.35 23.51
N ALA A 196 16.47 30.17 24.43
CA ALA A 196 16.34 29.29 25.59
C ALA A 196 15.40 29.87 26.65
N SER A 197 15.48 31.21 26.91
CA SER A 197 14.66 31.89 27.92
C SER A 197 13.18 31.98 27.56
N ARG A 198 12.88 32.03 26.23
CA ARG A 198 11.52 32.24 25.69
C ARG A 198 10.81 33.50 26.23
N GLU A 199 11.56 34.56 26.57
CA GLU A 199 10.98 35.81 27.06
C GLU A 199 10.03 36.44 26.03
N ASN A 200 10.37 36.33 24.74
CA ASN A 200 9.48 36.67 23.65
C ASN A 200 9.36 35.49 22.68
N PRO A 201 8.39 34.62 22.82
CA PRO A 201 8.27 33.39 22.00
C PRO A 201 7.92 33.66 20.56
N TRP A 202 7.51 34.81 20.17
CA TRP A 202 7.23 35.20 18.77
C TRP A 202 8.47 35.73 18.07
N ARG A 203 9.35 36.46 18.76
CA ARG A 203 10.65 36.88 18.26
C ARG A 203 11.66 35.73 18.25
N TYR A 204 11.66 34.95 19.33
CA TYR A 204 12.54 33.82 19.58
C TYR A 204 11.74 32.53 19.55
N SER A 205 11.20 32.24 18.36
CA SER A 205 10.28 31.11 18.20
C SER A 205 10.95 29.74 18.42
N ASP A 206 10.21 28.85 19.03
CA ASP A 206 10.60 27.47 19.28
C ASP A 206 9.38 26.56 19.05
N VAL A 207 9.12 26.28 17.79
CA VAL A 207 7.91 25.59 17.35
C VAL A 207 8.08 24.08 17.48
N ASP A 208 7.34 23.48 18.39
CA ASP A 208 7.11 22.03 18.38
C ASP A 208 5.93 21.68 17.48
N PHE A 209 6.23 21.28 16.25
CA PHE A 209 5.23 20.89 15.25
C PHE A 209 4.40 19.66 15.68
N TYR A 210 4.87 18.88 16.64
CA TYR A 210 4.16 17.70 17.14
C TYR A 210 3.42 17.94 18.44
N SER A 211 3.33 19.19 18.89
CA SER A 211 2.63 19.57 20.12
C SER A 211 1.11 19.39 20.05
N SER A 212 0.46 19.32 21.19
CA SER A 212 -1.00 19.26 21.29
C SER A 212 -1.72 20.55 20.86
N GLU A 213 -0.99 21.62 20.60
CA GLU A 213 -1.50 22.85 20.00
C GLU A 213 -1.96 22.61 18.56
N TYR A 214 -1.18 21.82 17.80
CA TYR A 214 -1.42 21.57 16.37
C TYR A 214 -2.02 20.19 16.10
N ILE A 215 -1.87 19.25 17.04
CA ILE A 215 -2.23 17.84 16.85
C ILE A 215 -3.22 17.39 17.92
N LYS A 216 -4.35 16.82 17.47
CA LYS A 216 -5.31 16.15 18.35
C LYS A 216 -4.69 14.89 18.95
N LYS A 217 -4.96 14.61 20.20
CA LYS A 217 -4.59 13.35 20.86
C LYS A 217 -5.22 12.13 20.19
N ALA A 218 -6.41 12.32 19.62
CA ALA A 218 -7.14 11.29 18.88
C ALA A 218 -8.13 11.93 17.90
N TYR A 219 -8.48 11.20 16.84
CA TYR A 219 -9.56 11.59 15.93
C TYR A 219 -10.54 10.45 15.72
N ASN A 220 -11.79 10.81 15.46
CA ASN A 220 -12.89 9.85 15.33
C ASN A 220 -12.94 9.22 13.92
N ARG A 221 -13.35 7.95 13.90
CA ARG A 221 -13.80 7.20 12.72
C ARG A 221 -15.10 6.52 13.06
N SER A 222 -16.11 6.71 12.22
CA SER A 222 -17.44 6.11 12.40
C SER A 222 -17.98 5.59 11.08
N ASP A 223 -18.73 4.50 11.12
CA ASP A 223 -19.42 3.95 9.96
C ASP A 223 -20.75 3.31 10.37
N VAL A 224 -21.65 3.31 9.41
CA VAL A 224 -22.94 2.59 9.50
C VAL A 224 -23.15 1.83 8.21
N THR A 225 -23.54 0.58 8.31
CA THR A 225 -23.84 -0.30 7.20
C THR A 225 -25.17 -0.98 7.42
N ALA A 226 -26.02 -0.99 6.39
CA ALA A 226 -27.26 -1.75 6.36
C ALA A 226 -27.22 -2.75 5.21
N GLU A 227 -27.37 -4.01 5.54
CA GLU A 227 -27.45 -5.13 4.59
C GLU A 227 -28.87 -5.66 4.56
N ILE A 228 -29.40 -5.92 3.36
CA ILE A 228 -30.72 -6.46 3.13
C ILE A 228 -30.60 -7.66 2.20
N GLU A 229 -31.06 -8.82 2.62
CA GLU A 229 -31.09 -10.01 1.78
C GLU A 229 -32.47 -10.66 1.80
N GLY A 230 -32.85 -11.22 0.66
CA GLY A 230 -34.13 -11.92 0.55
C GLY A 230 -34.32 -12.53 -0.84
N GLY A 231 -35.37 -13.22 -1.00
CA GLY A 231 -35.76 -13.79 -2.28
C GLY A 231 -36.58 -15.06 -2.19
N ASN A 232 -36.92 -15.55 -3.35
CA ASN A 232 -37.60 -16.82 -3.56
C ASN A 232 -36.93 -17.62 -4.68
N ASP A 233 -37.49 -18.74 -5.08
CA ASP A 233 -36.93 -19.59 -6.13
C ASP A 233 -36.82 -18.91 -7.50
N ARG A 234 -37.52 -17.81 -7.74
CA ARG A 234 -37.52 -17.09 -9.01
C ARG A 234 -36.59 -15.89 -9.01
N ALA A 235 -36.53 -15.16 -7.91
CA ALA A 235 -35.71 -13.98 -7.79
C ALA A 235 -35.10 -13.86 -6.41
N LYS A 236 -33.79 -13.56 -6.33
CA LYS A 236 -33.02 -13.36 -5.10
C LYS A 236 -32.31 -12.04 -5.20
N PHE A 237 -32.18 -11.33 -4.09
CA PHE A 237 -31.48 -10.06 -4.06
C PHE A 237 -30.69 -9.88 -2.76
N TYR A 238 -29.60 -9.16 -2.89
CA TYR A 238 -28.79 -8.62 -1.80
C TYR A 238 -28.57 -7.14 -2.06
N ALA A 239 -28.74 -6.32 -1.03
CA ALA A 239 -28.43 -4.91 -1.08
C ALA A 239 -27.59 -4.50 0.14
N ASN A 240 -26.65 -3.58 -0.07
CA ASN A 240 -25.83 -3.00 0.99
C ASN A 240 -25.79 -1.48 0.81
N VAL A 241 -26.03 -0.74 1.89
CA VAL A 241 -25.86 0.71 1.92
C VAL A 241 -24.99 1.06 3.11
N SER A 242 -23.95 1.83 2.88
CA SER A 242 -23.02 2.21 3.94
C SER A 242 -22.59 3.67 3.85
N TYR A 243 -22.32 4.24 5.01
CA TYR A 243 -21.70 5.53 5.16
C TYR A 243 -20.52 5.42 6.15
N TYR A 244 -19.40 5.98 5.76
CA TYR A 244 -18.15 5.99 6.51
C TYR A 244 -17.63 7.42 6.60
N ARG A 245 -17.14 7.81 7.76
CA ARG A 245 -16.48 9.09 7.97
C ARG A 245 -15.27 8.93 8.89
N VAL A 246 -14.16 9.56 8.49
CA VAL A 246 -12.93 9.63 9.27
C VAL A 246 -12.41 11.06 9.29
N GLY A 247 -11.96 11.52 10.47
CA GLY A 247 -11.33 12.83 10.69
C GLY A 247 -9.81 12.78 10.42
N ASP A 248 -9.11 13.78 10.99
CA ASP A 248 -7.67 13.97 10.87
C ASP A 248 -7.07 14.39 12.22
N TYR A 249 -5.75 14.19 12.38
CA TYR A 249 -4.99 14.59 13.55
C TYR A 249 -4.88 16.12 13.72
N LEU A 250 -4.86 16.88 12.64
CA LEU A 250 -4.60 18.32 12.72
C LEU A 250 -5.74 19.07 13.42
N ASN A 251 -5.36 20.01 14.31
CA ASN A 251 -6.28 20.70 15.23
C ASN A 251 -6.38 22.21 15.01
N PHE A 252 -5.79 22.75 13.97
CA PHE A 252 -5.76 24.20 13.74
C PHE A 252 -6.23 24.59 12.34
N GLY A 253 -6.57 25.87 12.19
CA GLY A 253 -6.98 26.46 10.92
C GLY A 253 -8.10 25.69 10.21
N GLU A 254 -8.01 25.63 8.89
CA GLU A 254 -8.92 24.84 8.05
C GLU A 254 -8.74 23.34 8.24
N ALA A 255 -7.53 22.89 8.67
CA ALA A 255 -7.21 21.48 8.82
C ALA A 255 -7.99 20.80 9.96
N LYS A 256 -8.41 21.53 10.99
CA LYS A 256 -9.28 20.97 12.05
C LYS A 256 -10.58 20.34 11.51
N ASN A 257 -10.97 20.75 10.30
CA ASN A 257 -12.18 20.30 9.60
C ASN A 257 -11.87 19.28 8.50
N ASN A 258 -10.63 18.76 8.40
CA ASN A 258 -10.28 17.72 7.47
C ASN A 258 -11.08 16.45 7.75
N PHE A 259 -11.54 15.81 6.69
CA PHE A 259 -12.25 14.53 6.77
C PHE A 259 -12.22 13.79 5.44
N THR A 260 -12.47 12.49 5.50
CA THR A 260 -12.86 11.67 4.36
C THR A 260 -14.23 11.06 4.63
N ASP A 261 -15.15 11.26 3.70
CA ASP A 261 -16.46 10.60 3.69
C ASP A 261 -16.51 9.59 2.54
N ARG A 262 -17.15 8.45 2.79
CA ARG A 262 -17.49 7.48 1.75
C ARG A 262 -18.95 7.08 1.93
N PHE A 263 -19.71 7.20 0.86
CA PHE A 263 -21.02 6.58 0.73
C PHE A 263 -20.94 5.48 -0.31
N ASN A 264 -21.51 4.31 0.00
CA ASN A 264 -21.54 3.17 -0.90
C ASN A 264 -22.93 2.56 -0.94
N ALA A 265 -23.36 2.16 -2.13
CA ALA A 265 -24.59 1.40 -2.33
C ALA A 265 -24.35 0.29 -3.35
N ARG A 266 -24.59 -0.95 -2.95
CA ARG A 266 -24.47 -2.16 -3.78
C ARG A 266 -25.83 -2.86 -3.86
N GLY A 267 -26.14 -3.40 -5.04
CA GLY A 267 -27.27 -4.30 -5.25
C GLY A 267 -26.87 -5.46 -6.16
N ASN A 268 -27.12 -6.68 -5.72
CA ASN A 268 -26.91 -7.91 -6.48
C ASN A 268 -28.27 -8.61 -6.61
N VAL A 269 -28.69 -8.91 -7.83
CA VAL A 269 -29.97 -9.53 -8.13
C VAL A 269 -29.78 -10.71 -9.05
N ASP A 270 -30.32 -11.85 -8.69
CA ASP A 270 -30.41 -13.06 -9.50
C ASP A 270 -31.82 -13.34 -9.86
N VAL A 271 -32.13 -13.57 -11.15
CA VAL A 271 -33.47 -13.85 -11.65
C VAL A 271 -33.45 -15.08 -12.54
N ARG A 272 -34.25 -16.08 -12.19
CA ARG A 272 -34.50 -17.22 -13.05
C ARG A 272 -35.56 -16.84 -14.08
N LEU A 273 -35.13 -16.59 -15.34
CA LEU A 273 -36.00 -16.19 -16.42
C LEU A 273 -36.90 -17.35 -16.87
N ASN A 274 -36.30 -18.55 -16.94
CA ASN A 274 -37.00 -19.80 -17.23
C ASN A 274 -36.22 -21.00 -16.65
N ASN A 275 -36.56 -22.22 -17.03
CA ASN A 275 -35.92 -23.41 -16.47
C ASN A 275 -34.47 -23.62 -16.88
N PHE A 276 -33.99 -22.95 -17.93
CA PHE A 276 -32.62 -23.10 -18.42
C PHE A 276 -31.84 -21.77 -18.49
N ILE A 277 -32.47 -20.62 -18.18
CA ILE A 277 -31.76 -19.33 -18.17
C ILE A 277 -31.90 -18.65 -16.80
N THR A 278 -30.77 -18.33 -16.19
CA THR A 278 -30.69 -17.42 -15.04
C THR A 278 -29.92 -16.19 -15.45
N ALA A 279 -30.47 -15.00 -15.20
CA ALA A 279 -29.78 -13.73 -15.36
C ALA A 279 -29.36 -13.18 -14.00
N TYR A 280 -28.26 -12.44 -13.98
CA TYR A 280 -27.89 -11.67 -12.79
C TYR A 280 -27.39 -10.29 -13.14
N ILE A 281 -27.61 -9.36 -12.22
CA ILE A 281 -27.13 -7.98 -12.30
C ILE A 281 -26.48 -7.63 -10.97
N ASN A 282 -25.27 -7.08 -11.02
CA ASN A 282 -24.61 -6.45 -9.89
C ASN A 282 -24.40 -4.98 -10.22
N ALA A 283 -24.77 -4.10 -9.30
CA ALA A 283 -24.55 -2.68 -9.42
C ALA A 283 -23.90 -2.14 -8.14
N ASN A 284 -22.90 -1.29 -8.27
CA ASN A 284 -22.26 -0.65 -7.14
C ASN A 284 -22.00 0.82 -7.48
N ALA A 285 -22.33 1.71 -6.53
CA ALA A 285 -22.04 3.13 -6.61
C ALA A 285 -21.28 3.55 -5.36
N THR A 286 -20.11 4.15 -5.54
CA THR A 286 -19.26 4.65 -4.44
C THR A 286 -18.94 6.12 -4.66
N PHE A 287 -19.15 6.92 -3.61
CA PHE A 287 -18.88 8.34 -3.59
C PHE A 287 -17.87 8.65 -2.49
N TYR A 288 -16.77 9.27 -2.85
CA TYR A 288 -15.75 9.75 -1.93
C TYR A 288 -15.70 11.27 -1.93
N ASN A 289 -15.58 11.86 -0.75
CA ASN A 289 -15.22 13.26 -0.57
C ASN A 289 -14.10 13.33 0.46
N THR A 290 -12.95 13.85 0.08
CA THR A 290 -11.84 14.10 1.00
C THR A 290 -11.60 15.60 1.04
N ARG A 291 -11.87 16.22 2.18
CA ARG A 291 -11.59 17.63 2.43
C ARG A 291 -10.25 17.77 3.15
N SER A 292 -9.41 18.66 2.65
CA SER A 292 -8.11 19.01 3.22
C SER A 292 -7.88 20.52 3.18
N ALA A 293 -7.09 21.05 4.11
CA ALA A 293 -6.52 22.36 4.00
C ALA A 293 -5.56 22.43 2.81
N VAL A 294 -5.37 23.60 2.24
CA VAL A 294 -4.40 23.84 1.16
C VAL A 294 -3.03 24.12 1.77
N SER A 295 -1.98 23.50 1.24
CA SER A 295 -0.59 23.89 1.46
C SER A 295 -0.04 24.52 0.20
N LYS A 296 0.71 25.60 0.33
CA LYS A 296 1.46 26.27 -0.75
C LYS A 296 2.96 25.97 -0.69
N GLN A 297 3.37 25.16 0.29
CA GLN A 297 4.77 24.79 0.45
C GLN A 297 5.19 23.85 -0.67
N LYS A 298 6.33 24.14 -1.30
CA LYS A 298 6.81 23.41 -2.48
C LYS A 298 8.27 23.03 -2.35
N GLU A 299 8.63 21.93 -2.97
CA GLU A 299 9.99 21.43 -3.07
C GLU A 299 10.21 20.84 -4.47
N THR A 300 11.39 21.00 -5.02
CA THR A 300 11.76 20.32 -6.27
C THR A 300 12.37 18.97 -5.97
N ARG A 301 11.73 17.90 -6.43
CA ARG A 301 12.22 16.52 -6.34
C ARG A 301 12.36 15.95 -7.75
N ASN A 302 13.55 15.47 -8.09
CA ASN A 302 13.83 14.92 -9.43
C ASN A 302 13.42 15.84 -10.58
N GLY A 303 13.61 17.15 -10.42
CA GLY A 303 13.23 18.15 -11.41
C GLY A 303 11.72 18.46 -11.50
N GLN A 304 10.92 17.91 -10.61
CA GLN A 304 9.49 18.18 -10.50
C GLN A 304 9.15 18.94 -9.22
N GLU A 305 8.26 19.93 -9.33
CA GLU A 305 7.73 20.64 -8.17
C GLU A 305 6.68 19.81 -7.46
N VAL A 306 6.89 19.56 -6.17
CA VAL A 306 5.99 18.77 -5.31
C VAL A 306 5.50 19.67 -4.18
N THR A 307 4.20 19.65 -3.90
CA THR A 307 3.60 20.34 -2.75
C THR A 307 3.83 19.51 -1.49
N LEU A 308 4.36 20.14 -0.46
CA LEU A 308 4.58 19.53 0.86
C LEU A 308 3.33 19.67 1.73
N ASP A 309 2.96 18.62 2.41
CA ASP A 309 1.95 18.70 3.45
C ASP A 309 2.53 19.12 4.81
N TYR A 310 1.66 19.23 5.83
CA TYR A 310 2.06 19.61 7.19
C TYR A 310 3.13 18.66 7.77
N TRP A 311 2.98 17.35 7.56
CA TRP A 311 3.85 16.35 8.14
C TRP A 311 5.25 16.37 7.52
N GLU A 312 5.33 16.59 6.21
CA GLU A 312 6.60 16.75 5.51
C GLU A 312 7.33 18.02 5.97
N VAL A 313 6.59 19.11 6.16
CA VAL A 313 7.14 20.36 6.72
C VAL A 313 7.57 20.15 8.17
N ALA A 314 6.74 19.51 9.00
CA ALA A 314 7.05 19.20 10.38
C ALA A 314 8.33 18.36 10.54
N ALA A 315 8.65 17.51 9.58
CA ALA A 315 9.88 16.72 9.57
C ALA A 315 11.12 17.49 9.09
N LYS A 316 10.96 18.64 8.41
CA LYS A 316 12.07 19.34 7.72
C LYS A 316 12.37 20.72 8.31
N TRP A 317 11.35 21.46 8.76
CA TRP A 317 11.56 22.82 9.20
C TRP A 317 12.07 22.88 10.62
N ARG A 318 13.20 23.57 10.80
CA ARG A 318 13.78 23.84 12.12
C ARG A 318 12.82 24.64 12.99
N PRO A 319 12.88 24.48 14.33
CA PRO A 319 11.88 25.06 15.25
C PRO A 319 11.91 26.59 15.32
N ASN A 320 13.03 27.21 14.96
CA ASN A 320 13.21 28.68 14.94
C ASN A 320 12.91 29.33 13.58
N ARG A 321 12.33 28.59 12.61
CA ARG A 321 12.12 29.12 11.25
C ARG A 321 11.00 30.15 11.18
N VAL A 322 9.86 29.88 11.82
CA VAL A 322 8.67 30.74 11.77
C VAL A 322 7.96 30.75 13.14
N SER A 323 7.19 31.81 13.36
CA SER A 323 6.19 31.84 14.41
C SER A 323 4.82 31.43 13.83
N PRO A 324 4.02 30.63 14.52
CA PRO A 324 2.72 30.20 13.98
C PRO A 324 1.75 31.35 13.79
N LEU A 325 1.62 32.21 14.78
CA LEU A 325 0.80 33.42 14.81
C LEU A 325 1.41 34.39 15.80
N ILE A 326 1.28 35.69 15.57
CA ILE A 326 1.78 36.71 16.49
C ILE A 326 0.65 37.68 16.88
N PRO A 327 0.47 38.04 18.18
CA PRO A 327 -0.55 38.99 18.61
C PRO A 327 -0.29 40.40 18.12
N VAL A 328 -1.34 41.10 17.68
CA VAL A 328 -1.31 42.53 17.34
C VAL A 328 -0.83 43.40 18.50
N SER A 329 -0.98 42.94 19.72
CA SER A 329 -0.52 43.64 20.93
C SER A 329 1.00 43.84 21.02
N TYR A 330 1.77 43.08 20.23
CA TYR A 330 3.23 43.25 20.10
C TYR A 330 3.65 44.42 19.18
N LEU A 331 2.70 45.08 18.51
CA LEU A 331 2.99 46.31 17.78
C LEU A 331 3.26 47.46 18.72
N ASP A 332 4.26 48.28 18.43
CA ASP A 332 4.46 49.54 19.12
C ASP A 332 3.18 50.42 19.02
N PRO A 333 2.61 50.84 20.12
CA PRO A 333 1.40 51.67 20.10
C PRO A 333 1.53 52.96 19.29
N ASN A 334 2.75 53.48 19.10
CA ASN A 334 3.05 54.68 18.34
C ASN A 334 3.41 54.42 16.90
N ALA A 335 3.65 53.18 16.50
CA ALA A 335 4.04 52.83 15.15
C ALA A 335 2.81 52.82 14.21
N ILE A 336 2.76 53.75 13.24
CA ILE A 336 1.64 53.91 12.32
C ILE A 336 1.74 52.92 11.18
N GLN A 337 2.96 52.64 10.66
CA GLN A 337 3.17 51.75 9.51
C GLN A 337 2.64 50.33 9.72
N PRO A 338 3.01 49.60 10.79
CA PRO A 338 2.52 48.24 10.98
C PRO A 338 1.02 48.18 11.26
N LYS A 339 0.43 49.18 11.87
CA LYS A 339 -1.03 49.27 12.03
C LYS A 339 -1.74 49.38 10.70
N ASN A 340 -1.22 50.23 9.77
CA ASN A 340 -1.78 50.37 8.45
C ASN A 340 -1.58 49.12 7.59
N ALA A 341 -0.44 48.46 7.72
CA ALA A 341 -0.16 47.19 7.03
C ALA A 341 -1.18 46.12 7.46
N LEU A 342 -1.45 45.96 8.76
CA LEU A 342 -2.43 45.00 9.26
C LEU A 342 -3.88 45.40 9.00
N ALA A 343 -4.21 46.70 8.99
CA ALA A 343 -5.56 47.20 8.71
C ALA A 343 -6.05 46.81 7.33
N SER A 344 -5.13 46.56 6.39
CA SER A 344 -5.43 46.09 5.03
C SER A 344 -5.49 44.57 4.92
N SER A 345 -5.09 43.83 5.96
CA SER A 345 -5.09 42.37 5.95
C SER A 345 -6.46 41.79 6.36
N ALA A 346 -6.96 40.84 5.57
CA ALA A 346 -8.17 40.08 5.86
C ALA A 346 -7.91 38.84 6.72
N ASN A 347 -6.64 38.57 7.08
CA ASN A 347 -6.21 37.36 7.77
C ASN A 347 -5.66 37.64 9.18
N ILE A 348 -6.32 38.50 9.90
CA ILE A 348 -6.15 38.65 11.34
C ILE A 348 -7.11 37.68 12.03
N ILE A 349 -6.55 36.72 12.77
CA ILE A 349 -7.28 35.64 13.40
C ILE A 349 -7.19 35.85 14.91
N ASP A 350 -8.32 36.19 15.55
CA ASP A 350 -8.40 36.43 17.00
C ASP A 350 -7.34 37.43 17.52
N GLY A 351 -7.08 38.48 16.71
CA GLY A 351 -6.08 39.49 17.06
C GLY A 351 -4.62 39.03 16.83
N GLN A 352 -4.39 37.98 16.03
CA GLN A 352 -3.08 37.46 15.66
C GLN A 352 -2.92 37.40 14.14
N TYR A 353 -1.68 37.44 13.68
CA TYR A 353 -1.31 37.43 12.25
C TYR A 353 -0.02 36.61 11.99
N PHE A 354 0.36 36.45 10.73
CA PHE A 354 1.45 35.57 10.30
C PHE A 354 2.76 36.32 10.11
N LEU A 355 3.85 35.76 10.63
CA LEU A 355 5.20 36.15 10.28
C LEU A 355 5.79 35.23 9.21
N ALA A 356 6.56 35.80 8.29
CA ALA A 356 7.38 35.08 7.32
C ALA A 356 8.62 34.47 8.01
N ALA A 357 9.26 33.52 7.34
CA ALA A 357 10.51 32.95 7.79
C ALA A 357 11.67 33.95 7.73
N SER A 358 11.72 34.76 6.66
CA SER A 358 12.69 35.82 6.45
C SER A 358 12.25 36.78 5.33
N ASN A 359 13.03 37.80 5.06
CA ASN A 359 12.79 38.74 3.94
C ASN A 359 12.86 38.05 2.56
N THR A 360 13.58 36.96 2.48
CA THR A 360 13.74 36.17 1.24
C THR A 360 12.90 34.90 1.21
N ASP A 361 12.40 34.48 2.37
CA ASP A 361 11.51 33.31 2.50
C ASP A 361 10.22 33.73 3.21
N MET A 362 9.20 33.98 2.43
CA MET A 362 7.89 34.42 2.90
C MET A 362 6.98 33.27 3.30
N THR A 363 7.46 32.02 3.21
CA THR A 363 6.65 30.83 3.46
C THR A 363 6.30 30.65 4.94
N ASN A 364 5.08 30.21 5.21
CA ASN A 364 4.60 29.88 6.55
C ASN A 364 3.51 28.82 6.46
N ILE A 365 3.79 27.59 6.91
CA ILE A 365 2.84 26.48 6.85
C ILE A 365 1.57 26.75 7.69
N PHE A 366 1.70 27.46 8.80
CA PHE A 366 0.54 27.80 9.63
C PHE A 366 -0.38 28.78 8.89
N ALA A 367 0.20 29.78 8.22
CA ALA A 367 -0.55 30.70 7.38
C ALA A 367 -1.28 29.97 6.25
N ASP A 368 -0.65 28.99 5.60
CA ASP A 368 -1.32 28.15 4.62
C ASP A 368 -2.59 27.50 5.20
N TYR A 369 -2.46 26.85 6.34
CA TYR A 369 -3.55 26.11 6.96
C TYR A 369 -4.64 26.98 7.56
N TYR A 370 -4.34 28.24 7.89
CA TYR A 370 -5.34 29.21 8.33
C TYR A 370 -5.99 29.94 7.17
N ALA A 371 -5.22 30.31 6.12
CA ALA A 371 -5.63 31.33 5.19
C ALA A 371 -5.63 30.90 3.71
N ALA A 372 -4.81 29.94 3.27
CA ALA A 372 -4.71 29.53 1.85
C ALA A 372 -5.97 28.87 1.30
N GLY A 373 -6.89 28.45 2.16
CA GLY A 373 -8.17 27.89 1.78
C GLY A 373 -8.25 26.37 1.95
N LYS A 374 -9.08 25.75 1.14
CA LYS A 374 -9.39 24.31 1.24
C LYS A 374 -9.52 23.65 -0.12
N ASN A 375 -9.22 22.36 -0.15
CA ASN A 375 -9.47 21.49 -1.27
C ASN A 375 -10.46 20.40 -0.88
N THR A 376 -11.33 20.00 -1.80
CA THR A 376 -12.18 18.83 -1.68
C THR A 376 -11.96 17.97 -2.91
N TRP A 377 -11.29 16.84 -2.71
CA TRP A 377 -11.22 15.82 -3.74
C TRP A 377 -12.51 15.01 -3.73
N VAL A 378 -13.11 14.87 -4.91
CA VAL A 378 -14.36 14.14 -5.12
C VAL A 378 -14.07 13.00 -6.07
N SER A 379 -14.51 11.79 -5.73
CA SER A 379 -14.52 10.66 -6.65
C SER A 379 -15.91 10.04 -6.68
N ARG A 380 -16.35 9.70 -7.87
CA ARG A 380 -17.60 8.99 -8.13
C ARG A 380 -17.28 7.77 -8.96
N GLN A 381 -17.75 6.63 -8.50
CA GLN A 381 -17.45 5.36 -9.11
C GLN A 381 -18.74 4.57 -9.27
N PHE A 382 -18.96 4.05 -10.48
CA PHE A 382 -20.07 3.20 -10.83
C PHE A 382 -19.55 1.91 -11.45
N GLN A 383 -20.06 0.79 -10.98
CA GLN A 383 -19.72 -0.54 -11.47
C GLN A 383 -21.01 -1.26 -11.79
N PHE A 384 -21.06 -1.86 -12.95
CA PHE A 384 -22.24 -2.57 -13.41
C PHE A 384 -21.82 -3.86 -14.11
N ASP A 385 -22.36 -4.98 -13.63
CA ASP A 385 -22.18 -6.30 -14.22
C ASP A 385 -23.53 -6.85 -14.64
N ALA A 386 -23.60 -7.43 -15.82
CA ALA A 386 -24.73 -8.21 -16.28
C ALA A 386 -24.24 -9.58 -16.76
N GLY A 387 -24.86 -10.63 -16.26
CA GLY A 387 -24.49 -11.99 -16.64
C GLY A 387 -25.69 -12.87 -16.93
N LEU A 388 -25.45 -13.87 -17.76
CA LEU A 388 -26.40 -14.89 -18.13
C LEU A 388 -25.77 -16.27 -17.93
N ASN A 389 -26.53 -17.15 -17.31
CA ASN A 389 -26.18 -18.56 -17.15
C ASN A 389 -27.23 -19.42 -17.84
N PHE A 390 -26.78 -20.30 -18.72
CA PHE A 390 -27.61 -21.21 -19.48
C PHE A 390 -27.32 -22.63 -19.03
N ASP A 391 -28.35 -23.35 -18.57
CA ASP A 391 -28.29 -24.78 -18.38
C ASP A 391 -28.57 -25.46 -19.72
N LEU A 392 -27.56 -26.06 -20.31
CA LEU A 392 -27.62 -26.75 -21.59
C LEU A 392 -27.70 -28.28 -21.42
N SER A 393 -28.08 -28.76 -20.23
CA SER A 393 -28.20 -30.19 -19.92
C SER A 393 -29.17 -30.93 -20.82
N SER A 394 -30.12 -30.23 -21.44
CA SER A 394 -31.02 -30.78 -22.47
C SER A 394 -30.31 -31.14 -23.78
N ILE A 395 -29.16 -30.48 -24.08
CA ILE A 395 -28.34 -30.77 -25.27
C ILE A 395 -27.28 -31.80 -24.90
N LEU A 396 -26.56 -31.57 -23.82
CA LEU A 396 -25.55 -32.47 -23.28
C LEU A 396 -25.60 -32.41 -21.75
N GLN A 397 -25.90 -33.56 -21.15
CA GLN A 397 -26.02 -33.61 -19.69
C GLN A 397 -24.75 -33.11 -18.98
N GLY A 398 -24.91 -32.10 -18.12
CA GLY A 398 -23.82 -31.48 -17.39
C GLY A 398 -23.15 -30.33 -18.12
N LEU A 399 -23.64 -29.91 -19.29
CA LEU A 399 -23.14 -28.74 -20.00
C LEU A 399 -23.88 -27.48 -19.56
N SER A 400 -23.14 -26.44 -19.31
CA SER A 400 -23.65 -25.07 -19.10
C SER A 400 -22.84 -24.04 -19.90
N PHE A 401 -23.44 -22.88 -20.11
CA PHE A 401 -22.76 -21.72 -20.72
C PHE A 401 -22.98 -20.49 -19.86
N HIS A 402 -21.95 -19.74 -19.65
CA HIS A 402 -21.95 -18.55 -18.83
C HIS A 402 -21.39 -17.37 -19.62
N ALA A 403 -22.03 -16.21 -19.49
CA ALA A 403 -21.57 -14.97 -20.10
C ALA A 403 -21.68 -13.82 -19.12
N LEU A 404 -20.70 -12.95 -19.08
CA LEU A 404 -20.62 -11.77 -18.25
C LEU A 404 -20.10 -10.60 -19.06
N MET A 405 -20.75 -9.47 -18.93
CA MET A 405 -20.26 -8.17 -19.36
C MET A 405 -20.28 -7.20 -18.18
N ALA A 406 -19.19 -6.48 -17.98
CA ALA A 406 -19.07 -5.49 -16.94
C ALA A 406 -18.58 -4.15 -17.51
N VAL A 407 -19.11 -3.06 -16.97
CA VAL A 407 -18.72 -1.69 -17.30
C VAL A 407 -18.50 -0.93 -16.00
N ASP A 408 -17.27 -0.49 -15.79
CA ASP A 408 -16.88 0.34 -14.66
C ASP A 408 -16.53 1.73 -15.15
N TYR A 409 -17.03 2.74 -14.45
CA TYR A 409 -16.75 4.13 -14.73
C TYR A 409 -16.39 4.88 -13.45
N GLN A 410 -15.29 5.58 -13.47
CA GLN A 410 -14.81 6.39 -12.35
C GLN A 410 -14.47 7.79 -12.84
N THR A 411 -14.95 8.80 -12.13
CA THR A 411 -14.53 10.18 -12.29
C THR A 411 -13.95 10.70 -10.99
N SER A 412 -12.96 11.56 -11.08
CA SER A 412 -12.46 12.32 -9.94
C SER A 412 -12.10 13.74 -10.34
N TYR A 413 -12.21 14.67 -9.40
CA TYR A 413 -11.85 16.06 -9.57
C TYR A 413 -11.62 16.73 -8.23
N ASN A 414 -10.94 17.87 -8.24
CA ASN A 414 -10.71 18.72 -7.09
C ASN A 414 -11.59 19.96 -7.15
N LEU A 415 -12.21 20.29 -6.02
CA LEU A 415 -12.91 21.54 -5.80
C LEU A 415 -12.12 22.35 -4.77
N SER A 416 -11.46 23.42 -5.21
CA SER A 416 -10.59 24.20 -4.34
C SER A 416 -11.03 25.65 -4.21
N TYR A 417 -10.82 26.19 -3.02
CA TYR A 417 -10.78 27.61 -2.75
C TYR A 417 -9.31 27.94 -2.46
N ASN A 418 -8.63 28.59 -3.37
CA ASN A 418 -7.24 28.98 -3.24
C ASN A 418 -7.19 30.48 -2.96
N ASN A 419 -6.75 30.84 -1.77
CA ASN A 419 -6.61 32.23 -1.35
C ASN A 419 -5.15 32.62 -1.33
N ASP A 420 -4.88 33.89 -1.55
CA ASP A 420 -3.61 34.50 -1.21
C ASP A 420 -3.73 35.15 0.16
N TYR A 421 -2.62 35.20 0.86
CA TYR A 421 -2.54 35.77 2.22
C TYR A 421 -1.21 36.51 2.39
N ALA A 422 -1.23 37.57 3.18
CA ALA A 422 -0.02 38.30 3.52
C ALA A 422 0.72 37.65 4.68
N THR A 423 2.03 37.61 4.57
CA THR A 423 2.95 37.35 5.68
C THR A 423 3.84 38.58 5.86
N PHE A 424 4.31 38.81 7.08
CA PHE A 424 5.02 40.01 7.43
C PHE A 424 6.38 39.69 8.03
N VAL A 425 7.39 40.49 7.71
CA VAL A 425 8.70 40.45 8.35
C VAL A 425 8.77 41.58 9.36
N PRO A 426 8.96 41.30 10.67
CA PRO A 426 8.96 42.30 11.68
C PRO A 426 10.34 42.92 11.87
N ALA A 427 10.39 44.25 12.07
CA ALA A 427 11.52 44.91 12.69
C ALA A 427 11.20 45.18 14.18
N TRP A 428 11.98 44.52 15.04
CA TRP A 428 11.82 44.59 16.47
C TRP A 428 12.56 45.75 17.11
N SER A 429 12.07 46.26 18.19
CA SER A 429 12.79 47.27 19.00
C SER A 429 14.01 46.64 19.66
N ASN A 430 15.12 47.39 19.71
CA ASN A 430 16.37 46.97 20.35
C ASN A 430 16.67 47.72 21.64
N TYR A 431 15.66 48.30 22.29
CA TYR A 431 15.82 49.16 23.45
C TYR A 431 15.55 48.45 24.79
N ASN A 432 16.01 49.04 25.89
CA ASN A 432 15.73 48.60 27.27
C ASN A 432 14.26 48.84 27.65
N GLY A 433 13.32 48.18 26.99
CA GLY A 433 11.91 48.28 27.17
C GLY A 433 11.19 47.07 26.66
N PRO A 434 9.85 47.06 26.63
CA PRO A 434 9.13 45.94 26.06
C PRO A 434 9.54 45.70 24.59
N ASP A 435 9.77 44.43 24.25
CA ASP A 435 10.16 44.02 22.92
C ASP A 435 8.96 44.13 21.98
N LEU A 436 8.89 45.20 21.21
CA LEU A 436 7.74 45.56 20.37
C LEU A 436 8.14 45.62 18.90
N ILE A 437 7.20 45.42 17.99
CA ILE A 437 7.37 45.53 16.54
C ILE A 437 7.20 47.00 16.13
N LEU A 438 8.24 47.56 15.54
CA LEU A 438 8.30 48.92 15.05
C LEU A 438 7.82 49.05 13.60
N SER A 439 8.09 48.07 12.75
CA SER A 439 7.60 48.03 11.39
C SER A 439 7.34 46.58 10.93
N LEU A 440 6.46 46.45 9.94
CA LEU A 440 6.15 45.20 9.26
C LEU A 440 6.37 45.42 7.79
N ASP A 441 7.31 44.66 7.22
CA ASP A 441 7.51 44.64 5.79
C ASP A 441 6.64 43.53 5.19
N ASN A 442 5.70 43.94 4.33
CA ASN A 442 4.89 43.05 3.52
C ASN A 442 5.47 42.99 2.12
N GLN A 443 6.01 41.88 1.72
CA GLN A 443 6.80 41.86 0.50
C GLN A 443 6.04 41.55 -0.79
N GLU A 444 4.89 40.86 -0.78
CA GLU A 444 4.35 40.51 -2.10
C GLU A 444 2.86 40.22 -2.22
N THR A 445 2.16 39.75 -1.20
CA THR A 445 0.79 39.30 -1.43
C THR A 445 -0.21 40.12 -0.66
N LYS A 446 -1.03 40.83 -1.42
CA LYS A 446 -2.30 41.33 -0.86
C LYS A 446 -3.17 40.12 -0.54
N ASP A 447 -3.82 40.15 0.61
CA ASP A 447 -4.84 39.17 0.92
C ASP A 447 -5.91 39.13 -0.17
N SER A 448 -6.08 37.98 -0.76
CA SER A 448 -7.09 37.75 -1.77
C SER A 448 -7.84 36.46 -1.45
N LYS A 449 -9.13 36.58 -1.17
CA LYS A 449 -10.00 35.42 -1.00
C LYS A 449 -10.63 35.07 -2.33
N SER A 450 -10.48 33.82 -2.76
CA SER A 450 -11.20 33.30 -3.92
C SER A 450 -12.69 33.31 -3.64
N GLY A 451 -13.42 34.15 -4.36
CA GLY A 451 -14.89 34.21 -4.31
C GLY A 451 -15.57 33.06 -5.08
N LYS A 452 -14.80 32.28 -5.81
CA LYS A 452 -15.28 31.18 -6.67
C LYS A 452 -14.56 29.89 -6.34
N GLN A 453 -15.30 28.80 -6.39
CA GLN A 453 -14.75 27.47 -6.34
C GLN A 453 -14.05 27.12 -7.66
N ASN A 454 -12.81 26.70 -7.58
CA ASN A 454 -12.04 26.25 -8.74
C ASN A 454 -12.22 24.74 -8.92
N LEU A 455 -12.50 24.33 -10.13
CA LEU A 455 -12.52 22.94 -10.55
C LEU A 455 -11.19 22.61 -11.24
N GLY A 456 -10.51 21.58 -10.77
CA GLY A 456 -9.23 21.15 -11.36
C GLY A 456 -9.00 19.66 -11.19
N GLY A 457 -7.96 19.15 -11.83
CA GLY A 457 -7.55 17.75 -11.68
C GLY A 457 -8.61 16.74 -12.10
N SER A 458 -9.45 17.08 -13.07
CA SER A 458 -10.47 16.16 -13.59
C SER A 458 -9.82 14.96 -14.28
N ALA A 459 -10.19 13.77 -13.85
CA ALA A 459 -9.76 12.52 -14.46
C ALA A 459 -10.94 11.55 -14.54
N ASP A 460 -10.95 10.77 -15.60
CA ASP A 460 -11.90 9.69 -15.78
C ASP A 460 -11.19 8.38 -16.16
N ASN A 461 -11.79 7.28 -15.78
CA ASN A 461 -11.34 5.94 -16.09
C ASN A 461 -12.55 5.09 -16.39
N GLN A 462 -12.53 4.39 -17.52
CA GLN A 462 -13.56 3.46 -17.92
C GLN A 462 -12.93 2.09 -18.19
N THR A 463 -13.50 1.04 -17.61
CA THR A 463 -13.10 -0.33 -17.90
C THR A 463 -14.31 -1.12 -18.39
N ILE A 464 -14.15 -1.80 -19.52
CA ILE A 464 -15.10 -2.77 -20.04
C ILE A 464 -14.46 -4.14 -19.94
N THR A 465 -15.17 -5.08 -19.34
CA THR A 465 -14.74 -6.47 -19.20
C THR A 465 -15.77 -7.40 -19.79
N PHE A 466 -15.34 -8.42 -20.49
CA PHE A 466 -16.18 -9.50 -20.96
C PHE A 466 -15.60 -10.86 -20.59
N ASN A 467 -16.46 -11.82 -20.36
CA ASN A 467 -16.13 -13.21 -20.09
C ASN A 467 -17.26 -14.08 -20.63
N ALA A 468 -16.91 -15.13 -21.36
CA ALA A 468 -17.85 -16.16 -21.75
C ALA A 468 -17.18 -17.53 -21.69
N HIS A 469 -17.87 -18.51 -21.12
CA HIS A 469 -17.33 -19.86 -21.04
C HIS A 469 -18.40 -20.94 -21.08
N PHE A 470 -18.02 -22.05 -21.68
CA PHE A 470 -18.69 -23.33 -21.52
C PHE A 470 -18.08 -24.06 -20.34
N ASP A 471 -18.91 -24.65 -19.50
CA ASP A 471 -18.52 -25.54 -18.42
C ASP A 471 -19.27 -26.86 -18.57
N TYR A 472 -18.53 -27.95 -18.64
CA TYR A 472 -19.04 -29.31 -18.70
C TYR A 472 -18.63 -30.02 -17.42
N ASN A 473 -19.57 -30.50 -16.66
CA ASN A 473 -19.35 -31.23 -15.42
C ASN A 473 -20.24 -32.48 -15.36
N ARG A 474 -19.59 -33.66 -15.34
CA ARG A 474 -20.32 -34.93 -15.31
C ARG A 474 -19.53 -36.04 -14.63
N THR A 475 -20.25 -36.83 -13.84
CA THR A 475 -19.76 -38.08 -13.28
C THR A 475 -20.29 -39.26 -14.09
N PHE A 476 -19.40 -40.15 -14.53
CA PHE A 476 -19.73 -41.39 -15.22
C PHE A 476 -19.43 -42.56 -14.30
N ALA A 477 -20.35 -43.57 -14.33
CA ALA A 477 -20.21 -44.78 -13.54
C ALA A 477 -19.93 -44.52 -12.04
N ASP A 478 -20.37 -43.38 -11.50
CA ASP A 478 -20.20 -42.89 -10.12
C ASP A 478 -18.73 -42.76 -9.64
N MET A 479 -17.79 -42.88 -10.56
CA MET A 479 -16.35 -42.89 -10.26
C MET A 479 -15.51 -41.96 -11.14
N HIS A 480 -15.92 -41.71 -12.38
CA HIS A 480 -15.17 -40.92 -13.33
C HIS A 480 -15.73 -39.48 -13.38
N ASN A 481 -15.13 -38.58 -12.63
CA ASN A 481 -15.52 -37.17 -12.60
C ASN A 481 -14.74 -36.42 -13.68
N VAL A 482 -15.45 -35.86 -14.64
CA VAL A 482 -14.89 -35.06 -15.74
C VAL A 482 -15.44 -33.65 -15.65
N ASN A 483 -14.55 -32.67 -15.64
CA ASN A 483 -14.88 -31.29 -15.84
C ASN A 483 -14.06 -30.71 -17.00
N ALA A 484 -14.70 -29.99 -17.92
CA ALA A 484 -14.01 -29.35 -19.03
C ALA A 484 -14.55 -27.93 -19.21
N MET A 485 -13.69 -26.96 -19.42
CA MET A 485 -14.02 -25.57 -19.68
C MET A 485 -13.37 -25.04 -20.94
N LEU A 486 -14.09 -24.21 -21.68
CA LEU A 486 -13.56 -23.41 -22.76
C LEU A 486 -13.95 -21.96 -22.50
N ILE A 487 -12.98 -21.08 -22.39
CA ILE A 487 -13.13 -19.73 -21.84
C ILE A 487 -12.57 -18.69 -22.80
N VAL A 488 -13.36 -17.64 -23.05
CA VAL A 488 -12.90 -16.41 -23.69
C VAL A 488 -13.12 -15.26 -22.70
N ASN A 489 -12.07 -14.52 -22.38
CA ASN A 489 -12.18 -13.37 -21.52
C ASN A 489 -11.28 -12.22 -22.00
N GLY A 490 -11.62 -11.01 -21.60
CA GLY A 490 -10.84 -9.84 -21.93
C GLY A 490 -11.38 -8.59 -21.27
N TYR A 491 -10.59 -7.53 -21.35
CA TYR A 491 -10.97 -6.21 -20.86
C TYR A 491 -10.30 -5.13 -21.68
N GLN A 492 -10.87 -3.93 -21.60
CA GLN A 492 -10.30 -2.72 -22.14
C GLN A 492 -10.47 -1.59 -21.14
N THR A 493 -9.37 -0.92 -20.77
CA THR A 493 -9.38 0.26 -19.91
C THR A 493 -8.99 1.49 -20.71
N THR A 494 -9.79 2.55 -20.62
CA THR A 494 -9.54 3.89 -21.17
C THR A 494 -9.34 4.85 -20.01
N LYS A 495 -8.27 5.65 -20.03
CA LYS A 495 -7.99 6.67 -19.02
C LYS A 495 -7.81 8.01 -19.67
N SER A 496 -8.34 9.07 -19.05
CA SER A 496 -8.09 10.44 -19.49
C SER A 496 -6.58 10.75 -19.49
N GLY A 497 -6.13 11.49 -20.49
CA GLY A 497 -4.71 11.83 -20.67
C GLY A 497 -3.83 10.73 -21.23
N GLN A 498 -4.37 9.52 -21.46
CA GLN A 498 -3.63 8.42 -22.10
C GLN A 498 -4.15 8.16 -23.51
N TYR A 499 -3.24 8.18 -24.49
CA TYR A 499 -3.59 7.94 -25.89
C TYR A 499 -3.95 6.46 -26.15
N HIS A 500 -3.20 5.55 -25.58
CA HIS A 500 -3.42 4.11 -25.77
C HIS A 500 -4.33 3.54 -24.69
N LYS A 501 -5.34 2.80 -25.14
CA LYS A 501 -6.17 1.97 -24.27
C LYS A 501 -5.39 0.73 -23.85
N VAL A 502 -5.50 0.37 -22.58
CA VAL A 502 -4.95 -0.89 -22.08
C VAL A 502 -5.94 -2.00 -22.37
N SER A 503 -5.58 -2.94 -23.21
CA SER A 503 -6.45 -4.04 -23.63
C SER A 503 -5.75 -5.38 -23.45
N ASN A 504 -6.54 -6.39 -23.09
CA ASN A 504 -6.09 -7.77 -22.97
C ASN A 504 -7.20 -8.71 -23.45
N ALA A 505 -6.83 -9.79 -24.09
CA ALA A 505 -7.75 -10.86 -24.46
C ALA A 505 -7.10 -12.21 -24.20
N ASN A 506 -7.88 -13.22 -23.90
CA ASN A 506 -7.39 -14.56 -23.59
C ASN A 506 -8.42 -15.61 -24.02
N LEU A 507 -7.95 -16.65 -24.66
CA LEU A 507 -8.69 -17.88 -24.91
C LEU A 507 -8.04 -18.98 -24.06
N ALA A 508 -8.82 -19.70 -23.27
CA ALA A 508 -8.30 -20.75 -22.42
C ALA A 508 -9.19 -21.99 -22.44
N ALA A 509 -8.57 -23.15 -22.23
CA ALA A 509 -9.27 -24.40 -22.07
C ALA A 509 -8.68 -25.15 -20.86
N GLN A 510 -9.53 -25.88 -20.14
CA GLN A 510 -9.14 -26.75 -19.04
C GLN A 510 -9.90 -28.07 -19.13
N VAL A 511 -9.23 -29.15 -18.79
CA VAL A 511 -9.82 -30.45 -18.54
C VAL A 511 -9.32 -30.97 -17.21
N SER A 512 -10.24 -31.21 -16.29
CA SER A 512 -9.98 -31.81 -14.99
C SER A 512 -10.67 -33.16 -14.93
N TYR A 513 -9.93 -34.16 -14.50
CA TYR A 513 -10.41 -35.53 -14.34
C TYR A 513 -10.03 -36.05 -12.98
N ASN A 514 -10.94 -36.68 -12.29
CA ASN A 514 -10.59 -37.51 -11.15
C ASN A 514 -11.33 -38.85 -11.17
N TYR A 515 -10.65 -39.87 -10.67
CA TYR A 515 -11.21 -41.22 -10.48
C TYR A 515 -11.57 -41.41 -9.02
N GLY A 516 -12.87 -41.37 -8.71
CA GLY A 516 -13.41 -41.59 -7.36
C GLY A 516 -12.87 -40.62 -6.30
N HIS A 517 -12.51 -39.40 -6.70
CA HIS A 517 -11.80 -38.40 -5.84
C HIS A 517 -10.51 -38.96 -5.25
N LYS A 518 -9.84 -39.85 -5.95
CA LYS A 518 -8.61 -40.55 -5.52
C LYS A 518 -7.39 -40.15 -6.35
N TYR A 519 -7.48 -40.24 -7.67
CA TYR A 519 -6.46 -39.85 -8.61
C TYR A 519 -6.94 -38.67 -9.43
N TYR A 520 -6.12 -37.65 -9.56
CA TYR A 520 -6.49 -36.40 -10.19
C TYR A 520 -5.52 -36.06 -11.32
N LEU A 521 -6.06 -35.56 -12.40
CA LEU A 521 -5.34 -34.90 -13.49
C LEU A 521 -6.05 -33.61 -13.83
N ASP A 522 -5.33 -32.49 -13.80
CA ASP A 522 -5.79 -31.20 -14.28
C ASP A 522 -4.85 -30.70 -15.36
N ALA A 523 -5.36 -30.39 -16.53
CA ALA A 523 -4.59 -29.87 -17.65
C ALA A 523 -5.28 -28.62 -18.20
N ALA A 524 -4.52 -27.52 -18.29
CA ALA A 524 -5.02 -26.26 -18.78
C ALA A 524 -4.07 -25.64 -19.81
N LEU A 525 -4.65 -24.93 -20.76
CA LEU A 525 -3.95 -24.18 -21.78
C LEU A 525 -4.58 -22.80 -21.91
N ALA A 526 -3.78 -21.74 -21.82
CA ALA A 526 -4.24 -20.40 -22.13
C ALA A 526 -3.44 -19.80 -23.30
N LEU A 527 -4.12 -19.03 -24.12
CA LEU A 527 -3.61 -18.32 -25.29
C LEU A 527 -3.82 -16.81 -25.05
N PRO A 528 -3.02 -16.16 -24.18
CA PRO A 528 -3.12 -14.72 -23.98
C PRO A 528 -2.69 -13.97 -25.23
N TRP A 529 -3.35 -12.82 -25.45
CA TRP A 529 -3.04 -11.89 -26.52
C TRP A 529 -2.83 -10.49 -25.97
N THR A 530 -1.79 -9.80 -26.44
CA THR A 530 -1.48 -8.42 -26.05
C THR A 530 -1.11 -7.56 -27.24
N ALA A 531 -1.56 -6.30 -27.26
CA ALA A 531 -1.19 -5.33 -28.28
C ALA A 531 0.15 -4.63 -28.00
N LYS A 532 0.78 -4.88 -26.85
CA LYS A 532 2.07 -4.29 -26.49
C LYS A 532 3.25 -4.83 -27.28
N LEU A 533 3.11 -6.03 -27.86
CA LEU A 533 4.14 -6.72 -28.62
C LEU A 533 3.96 -6.55 -30.13
N GLY A 534 5.05 -6.76 -30.88
CA GLY A 534 5.08 -6.71 -32.32
C GLY A 534 4.22 -7.79 -32.99
N GLU A 535 3.89 -7.60 -34.26
CA GLU A 535 3.16 -8.58 -35.05
C GLU A 535 3.94 -9.90 -35.06
N GLY A 536 3.25 -11.03 -34.89
CA GLY A 536 3.88 -12.35 -34.74
C GLY A 536 4.24 -12.73 -33.29
N HIS A 537 4.35 -11.78 -32.35
CA HIS A 537 4.67 -12.02 -30.93
C HIS A 537 3.50 -11.72 -29.97
N ARG A 538 2.35 -11.29 -30.50
CA ARG A 538 1.17 -10.87 -29.73
C ARG A 538 0.44 -12.03 -29.05
N ALA A 539 0.47 -13.23 -29.62
CA ALA A 539 -0.15 -14.42 -29.05
C ALA A 539 0.88 -15.22 -28.23
N GLY A 540 0.50 -15.61 -27.03
CA GLY A 540 1.30 -16.48 -26.17
C GLY A 540 0.68 -17.85 -26.02
N VAL A 541 1.44 -18.82 -25.53
CA VAL A 541 0.96 -20.17 -25.18
C VAL A 541 1.38 -20.47 -23.77
N SER A 542 0.42 -20.72 -22.89
CA SER A 542 0.60 -20.92 -21.44
C SER A 542 0.01 -22.26 -21.00
N PRO A 543 0.78 -23.38 -21.10
CA PRO A 543 0.35 -24.69 -20.63
C PRO A 543 0.52 -24.84 -19.10
N SER A 544 -0.34 -25.67 -18.52
CA SER A 544 -0.26 -26.09 -17.11
C SER A 544 -0.79 -27.52 -16.95
N VAL A 545 -0.12 -28.30 -16.11
CA VAL A 545 -0.53 -29.67 -15.75
C VAL A 545 -0.35 -29.86 -14.26
N THR A 546 -1.35 -30.45 -13.62
CA THR A 546 -1.33 -30.84 -12.20
C THR A 546 -1.75 -32.28 -12.05
N LEU A 547 -1.01 -33.04 -11.26
CA LEU A 547 -1.34 -34.39 -10.84
C LEU A 547 -1.65 -34.38 -9.33
N GLY A 548 -2.63 -35.15 -8.93
CA GLY A 548 -3.00 -35.29 -7.52
C GLY A 548 -3.32 -36.72 -7.15
N TRP A 549 -3.09 -37.04 -5.88
CA TRP A 549 -3.38 -38.34 -5.30
C TRP A 549 -3.90 -38.17 -3.87
N ASN A 550 -5.12 -38.64 -3.64
CA ASN A 550 -5.69 -38.73 -2.31
C ASN A 550 -5.33 -40.06 -1.68
N LEU A 551 -4.29 -40.03 -0.87
CA LEU A 551 -3.76 -41.20 -0.16
C LEU A 551 -4.74 -41.77 0.86
N ALA A 552 -5.55 -40.91 1.52
CA ALA A 552 -6.51 -41.37 2.53
C ALA A 552 -7.58 -42.30 1.97
N LYS A 553 -7.85 -42.25 0.65
CA LYS A 553 -8.80 -43.13 -0.04
C LYS A 553 -8.18 -44.47 -0.49
N GLU A 554 -6.90 -44.73 -0.14
CA GLU A 554 -6.24 -45.98 -0.41
C GLU A 554 -6.55 -47.02 0.70
N LYS A 555 -6.67 -48.28 0.29
CA LYS A 555 -6.93 -49.37 1.23
C LYS A 555 -5.90 -49.50 2.34
N PHE A 556 -4.62 -49.18 2.04
CA PHE A 556 -3.55 -49.23 3.05
C PHE A 556 -3.63 -48.10 4.08
N MET A 557 -4.50 -47.11 3.89
CA MET A 557 -4.77 -46.00 4.79
C MET A 557 -6.06 -46.19 5.62
N GLU A 558 -6.79 -47.27 5.37
CA GLU A 558 -8.01 -47.56 6.16
C GLU A 558 -7.67 -47.66 7.64
N GLY A 559 -8.42 -46.98 8.50
CA GLY A 559 -8.17 -46.91 9.94
C GLY A 559 -7.02 -45.98 10.35
N SER A 560 -6.41 -45.21 9.43
CA SER A 560 -5.42 -44.18 9.74
C SER A 560 -6.08 -42.98 10.47
N ILE A 561 -5.27 -42.12 11.02
CA ILE A 561 -5.71 -40.85 11.65
C ILE A 561 -6.16 -39.77 10.65
N PHE A 562 -5.94 -40.03 9.37
CA PHE A 562 -6.24 -39.04 8.30
C PHE A 562 -7.66 -39.22 7.80
N ASP A 563 -8.47 -38.18 7.91
CA ASP A 563 -9.79 -38.08 7.27
C ASP A 563 -9.66 -37.75 5.78
N ASN A 564 -8.62 -36.98 5.43
CA ASN A 564 -8.19 -36.66 4.08
C ASN A 564 -6.67 -36.49 4.04
N LEU A 565 -6.02 -36.96 2.98
CA LEU A 565 -4.60 -36.73 2.73
C LEU A 565 -4.37 -36.69 1.21
N THR A 566 -4.35 -35.50 0.65
CA THR A 566 -4.14 -35.28 -0.78
C THR A 566 -2.77 -34.67 -1.01
N VAL A 567 -1.99 -35.28 -1.87
CA VAL A 567 -0.72 -34.76 -2.38
C VAL A 567 -0.88 -34.35 -3.84
N SER A 568 -0.26 -33.27 -4.24
CA SER A 568 -0.30 -32.82 -5.64
C SER A 568 1.03 -32.24 -6.09
N ALA A 569 1.28 -32.28 -7.39
CA ALA A 569 2.43 -31.66 -8.03
C ALA A 569 2.00 -31.04 -9.36
N SER A 570 2.54 -29.84 -9.66
CA SER A 570 2.18 -29.13 -10.88
C SER A 570 3.40 -28.53 -11.57
N TYR A 571 3.30 -28.43 -12.89
CA TYR A 571 4.19 -27.68 -13.75
C TYR A 571 3.39 -26.72 -14.62
N SER A 572 3.85 -25.47 -14.71
CA SER A 572 3.20 -24.43 -15.49
C SER A 572 4.22 -23.54 -16.18
N ASN A 573 3.87 -23.06 -17.38
CA ASN A 573 4.64 -22.05 -18.11
C ASN A 573 3.68 -20.94 -18.56
N LEU A 574 3.60 -19.86 -17.80
CA LEU A 574 2.72 -18.73 -18.11
C LEU A 574 3.45 -17.66 -18.90
N LYS A 575 2.77 -17.08 -19.89
CA LYS A 575 3.20 -15.88 -20.60
C LYS A 575 2.57 -14.65 -19.94
N THR A 576 3.39 -13.63 -19.69
CA THR A 576 2.90 -12.37 -19.09
C THR A 576 3.46 -11.14 -19.79
N ASP A 577 2.65 -10.12 -19.89
CA ASP A 577 2.97 -8.77 -20.36
C ASP A 577 2.88 -7.71 -19.24
N LEU A 578 2.75 -8.13 -17.98
CA LEU A 578 2.60 -7.22 -16.84
C LEU A 578 3.80 -6.27 -16.69
N ASP A 579 5.01 -6.79 -16.84
CA ASP A 579 6.24 -6.01 -16.71
C ASP A 579 6.73 -5.46 -18.06
N ILE A 580 5.87 -5.46 -19.09
CA ILE A 580 6.05 -4.69 -20.31
C ILE A 580 5.41 -3.32 -20.07
N SER A 581 6.24 -2.31 -19.84
CA SER A 581 5.79 -1.01 -19.30
C SER A 581 4.95 -0.21 -20.30
N ASP A 582 5.24 -0.31 -21.61
CA ASP A 582 4.62 0.55 -22.62
C ASP A 582 4.35 -0.20 -23.93
N TYR A 583 3.58 0.45 -24.80
CA TYR A 583 3.36 0.01 -26.17
C TYR A 583 4.57 0.34 -27.05
N TYR A 584 4.75 -0.39 -28.14
CA TYR A 584 5.78 -0.14 -29.14
C TYR A 584 7.23 -0.18 -28.63
N MET A 585 7.47 -0.85 -27.49
CA MET A 585 8.83 -1.01 -26.97
C MET A 585 9.76 -1.75 -27.95
N TYR A 586 9.20 -2.50 -28.87
CA TYR A 586 9.93 -3.21 -29.93
C TYR A 586 10.37 -2.30 -31.08
N LEU A 587 9.79 -1.11 -31.22
CA LEU A 587 10.13 -0.15 -32.29
C LEU A 587 11.31 0.73 -31.90
N GLY A 588 12.11 1.11 -32.90
CA GLY A 588 13.06 2.20 -32.80
C GLY A 588 12.35 3.56 -32.65
N THR A 589 12.88 4.44 -31.82
CA THR A 589 12.30 5.76 -31.57
C THR A 589 13.32 6.86 -31.85
N TYR A 590 12.82 7.97 -32.36
CA TYR A 590 13.60 9.14 -32.69
C TYR A 590 12.94 10.37 -32.09
N GLN A 591 13.76 11.39 -31.77
CA GLN A 591 13.26 12.70 -31.34
C GLN A 591 14.07 13.82 -31.96
N SER A 592 13.53 15.03 -31.92
CA SER A 592 14.29 16.23 -32.31
C SER A 592 15.45 16.43 -31.33
N GLY A 593 16.66 16.53 -31.83
CA GLY A 593 17.90 16.71 -31.09
C GLY A 593 18.36 18.17 -30.97
N GLY A 594 17.54 19.13 -31.41
CA GLY A 594 17.89 20.53 -31.50
C GLY A 594 18.25 20.98 -32.91
N TRP A 595 18.92 22.12 -33.02
CA TRP A 595 19.32 22.72 -34.26
C TRP A 595 20.85 22.67 -34.42
N PHE A 596 21.29 22.39 -35.60
CA PHE A 596 22.69 22.53 -36.00
C PHE A 596 22.82 23.65 -37.01
N ASP A 597 23.69 24.60 -36.73
CA ASP A 597 23.93 25.71 -37.57
C ASP A 597 25.26 25.50 -38.30
N TRP A 598 25.23 25.49 -39.63
CA TRP A 598 26.43 25.41 -40.46
C TRP A 598 26.75 26.82 -41.03
N ASN A 599 27.84 27.41 -40.59
CA ASN A 599 28.27 28.75 -40.99
C ASN A 599 27.27 29.90 -40.73
N GLY A 600 26.42 29.80 -39.74
CA GLY A 600 25.48 30.86 -39.38
C GLY A 600 24.39 31.17 -40.42
N LEU A 601 24.17 30.27 -41.40
CA LEU A 601 23.29 30.57 -42.52
C LEU A 601 21.94 29.86 -42.52
N THR A 602 21.84 28.66 -41.95
CA THR A 602 20.56 27.96 -41.87
C THR A 602 20.65 26.86 -40.81
N GLY A 603 19.76 26.90 -39.83
CA GLY A 603 19.65 25.86 -38.88
C GLY A 603 18.99 24.59 -39.46
N PHE A 604 19.64 23.47 -39.26
CA PHE A 604 19.06 22.14 -39.57
C PHE A 604 18.55 21.48 -38.31
N SER A 605 17.34 20.99 -38.36
CA SER A 605 16.81 20.15 -37.27
C SER A 605 17.54 18.81 -37.20
N LEU A 606 18.14 18.53 -36.07
CA LEU A 606 18.76 17.23 -35.80
C LEU A 606 17.73 16.27 -35.31
N TYR A 607 17.77 15.05 -35.81
CA TYR A 607 17.02 13.93 -35.23
C TYR A 607 17.99 12.95 -34.57
N GLN A 608 17.69 12.62 -33.32
CA GLN A 608 18.48 11.71 -32.55
C GLN A 608 17.73 10.39 -32.42
N SER A 609 18.40 9.27 -32.60
CA SER A 609 17.86 7.99 -32.17
C SER A 609 17.84 7.92 -30.65
N LYS A 610 16.71 7.56 -30.09
CA LYS A 610 16.56 7.34 -28.62
C LYS A 610 16.59 5.89 -28.25
N ARG A 611 16.27 5.04 -29.18
CA ARG A 611 16.21 3.59 -28.96
C ARG A 611 16.28 2.84 -30.27
N GLY A 612 17.03 1.75 -30.30
CA GLY A 612 17.02 0.79 -31.40
C GLY A 612 15.76 -0.08 -31.42
N ALA A 613 15.46 -0.65 -32.58
CA ALA A 613 14.38 -1.61 -32.72
C ALA A 613 14.77 -3.02 -32.26
N ASN A 614 13.80 -3.79 -31.79
CA ASN A 614 13.92 -5.23 -31.57
C ASN A 614 12.58 -5.94 -31.83
N ASP A 615 12.37 -6.42 -33.03
CA ASP A 615 11.13 -7.09 -33.44
C ASP A 615 10.94 -8.45 -32.73
N ALA A 616 12.00 -9.02 -32.15
CA ALA A 616 11.95 -10.27 -31.40
C ALA A 616 11.51 -10.10 -29.94
N LEU A 617 11.17 -8.86 -29.51
CA LEU A 617 10.69 -8.62 -28.15
C LEU A 617 9.41 -9.41 -27.89
N GLY A 618 9.42 -10.25 -26.87
CA GLY A 618 8.34 -11.19 -26.58
C GLY A 618 7.84 -11.13 -25.13
N TYR A 619 6.94 -12.05 -24.81
CA TYR A 619 6.43 -12.22 -23.44
C TYR A 619 7.53 -12.58 -22.45
N ILE A 620 7.36 -12.09 -21.23
CA ILE A 620 8.05 -12.62 -20.06
C ILE A 620 7.37 -13.93 -19.67
N LYS A 621 8.12 -14.90 -19.16
CA LYS A 621 7.64 -16.25 -18.86
C LYS A 621 7.74 -16.51 -17.35
N ARG A 622 6.65 -16.95 -16.72
CA ARG A 622 6.69 -17.57 -15.41
C ARG A 622 6.72 -19.09 -15.57
N ASN A 623 7.86 -19.70 -15.29
CA ASN A 623 8.03 -21.15 -15.20
C ASN A 623 7.91 -21.55 -13.73
N GLU A 624 7.01 -22.47 -13.41
CA GLU A 624 6.79 -22.86 -12.02
C GLU A 624 6.63 -24.35 -11.86
N ILE A 625 7.30 -24.86 -10.84
CA ILE A 625 7.06 -26.20 -10.27
C ILE A 625 6.54 -25.97 -8.87
N SER A 626 5.43 -26.62 -8.52
CA SER A 626 4.93 -26.61 -7.16
C SER A 626 4.45 -28.00 -6.72
N ALA A 627 4.52 -28.25 -5.43
CA ALA A 627 3.99 -29.45 -4.79
C ALA A 627 3.22 -29.05 -3.55
N SER A 628 2.09 -29.72 -3.30
CA SER A 628 1.24 -29.36 -2.17
C SER A 628 0.73 -30.62 -1.44
N ILE A 629 0.49 -30.44 -0.16
CA ILE A 629 -0.13 -31.44 0.73
C ILE A 629 -1.33 -30.78 1.39
N HIS A 630 -2.48 -31.43 1.34
CA HIS A 630 -3.66 -31.13 2.13
C HIS A 630 -4.00 -32.31 3.01
N ALA A 631 -4.05 -32.11 4.33
CA ALA A 631 -4.39 -33.14 5.30
C ALA A 631 -5.48 -32.68 6.24
N GLU A 632 -6.51 -33.52 6.43
CA GLU A 632 -7.52 -33.38 7.47
C GLU A 632 -7.40 -34.57 8.43
N LEU A 633 -7.43 -34.28 9.74
CA LEU A 633 -7.22 -35.24 10.82
C LEU A 633 -8.24 -35.01 11.94
N LEU A 634 -8.36 -36.02 12.85
CA LEU A 634 -9.13 -35.91 14.09
C LEU A 634 -10.59 -35.55 13.83
N GLN A 635 -11.23 -36.23 12.89
CA GLN A 635 -12.61 -35.95 12.45
C GLN A 635 -12.76 -34.53 11.92
N LYS A 636 -11.81 -34.12 11.04
CA LYS A 636 -11.70 -32.82 10.40
C LYS A 636 -11.55 -31.66 11.39
N SER A 637 -11.21 -31.94 12.66
CA SER A 637 -10.91 -30.88 13.64
C SER A 637 -9.57 -30.20 13.39
N LEU A 638 -8.60 -30.87 12.76
CA LEU A 638 -7.29 -30.35 12.40
C LEU A 638 -7.12 -30.42 10.89
N SER A 639 -6.80 -29.30 10.26
CA SER A 639 -6.45 -29.17 8.85
C SER A 639 -5.04 -28.62 8.70
N ILE A 640 -4.26 -29.21 7.81
CA ILE A 640 -2.90 -28.81 7.48
C ILE A 640 -2.80 -28.66 5.96
N ASP A 641 -2.47 -27.47 5.49
CA ASP A 641 -2.18 -27.18 4.09
C ASP A 641 -0.71 -26.73 3.99
N ALA A 642 0.07 -27.38 3.15
CA ALA A 642 1.44 -27.00 2.88
C ALA A 642 1.71 -26.99 1.38
N SER A 643 2.45 -25.99 0.89
CA SER A 643 2.86 -25.93 -0.50
C SER A 643 4.33 -25.54 -0.60
N PHE A 644 5.06 -26.22 -1.46
CA PHE A 644 6.38 -25.82 -1.94
C PHE A 644 6.25 -25.25 -3.34
N PHE A 645 7.04 -24.21 -3.65
CA PHE A 645 7.08 -23.63 -4.98
C PHE A 645 8.51 -23.21 -5.37
N ASN A 646 8.79 -23.36 -6.66
CA ASN A 646 9.95 -22.78 -7.31
C ASN A 646 9.48 -22.14 -8.62
N SER A 647 9.55 -20.82 -8.66
CA SER A 647 9.00 -19.98 -9.71
C SER A 647 10.11 -19.12 -10.32
N VAL A 648 10.26 -19.20 -11.65
CA VAL A 648 11.28 -18.46 -12.40
C VAL A 648 10.58 -17.52 -13.39
N MET A 649 10.79 -16.22 -13.21
CA MET A 649 10.43 -15.19 -14.20
C MET A 649 11.58 -15.04 -15.17
N ASP A 650 11.40 -15.44 -16.43
CA ASP A 650 12.41 -15.47 -17.48
C ASP A 650 12.08 -14.49 -18.60
N GLY A 651 13.06 -13.69 -19.02
CA GLY A 651 12.92 -12.71 -20.07
C GLY A 651 12.48 -11.33 -19.58
N GLY A 652 12.82 -10.94 -18.36
CA GLY A 652 12.64 -9.57 -17.88
C GLY A 652 13.31 -8.57 -18.83
N ILE A 653 12.60 -7.48 -19.16
CA ILE A 653 13.04 -6.53 -20.18
C ILE A 653 14.12 -5.61 -19.62
N ILE A 654 15.19 -5.44 -20.37
CA ILE A 654 16.28 -4.51 -20.11
C ILE A 654 16.55 -3.63 -21.33
N THR A 655 17.19 -2.48 -21.12
CA THR A 655 17.93 -1.79 -22.19
C THR A 655 19.26 -2.52 -22.37
N ALA A 656 19.64 -2.86 -23.60
CA ALA A 656 20.79 -3.70 -23.91
C ALA A 656 22.16 -3.00 -23.70
N THR A 657 22.36 -2.34 -22.54
CA THR A 657 23.50 -1.47 -22.30
C THR A 657 24.82 -2.24 -22.28
N ASN A 658 24.84 -3.41 -21.64
CA ASN A 658 26.05 -4.23 -21.53
C ASN A 658 26.05 -5.42 -22.53
N GLN A 659 24.95 -5.60 -23.29
CA GLN A 659 24.81 -6.66 -24.26
C GLN A 659 25.22 -6.22 -25.69
N LEU A 660 25.27 -4.92 -25.93
CA LEU A 660 25.66 -4.33 -27.21
C LEU A 660 26.94 -3.51 -27.03
N PRO A 661 27.80 -3.47 -28.10
CA PRO A 661 29.00 -2.65 -28.07
C PRO A 661 28.73 -1.16 -27.79
N SER A 662 29.67 -0.47 -27.15
CA SER A 662 29.52 0.93 -26.74
C SER A 662 29.21 1.90 -27.89
N TYR A 663 29.60 1.59 -29.13
CA TYR A 663 29.29 2.43 -30.31
C TYR A 663 27.80 2.42 -30.70
N PHE A 664 26.95 1.60 -30.09
CA PHE A 664 25.49 1.72 -30.21
C PHE A 664 24.93 2.94 -29.45
N LYS A 665 25.76 3.60 -28.66
CA LYS A 665 25.44 4.91 -28.07
C LYS A 665 26.52 5.90 -28.47
N VAL A 666 26.10 6.99 -29.11
CA VAL A 666 26.94 8.07 -29.57
C VAL A 666 26.66 9.31 -28.71
N TYR A 667 27.70 10.06 -28.37
CA TYR A 667 27.56 11.23 -27.48
C TYR A 667 27.40 12.55 -28.22
N TYR A 668 27.83 12.62 -29.49
CA TYR A 668 27.65 13.81 -30.28
C TYR A 668 27.49 13.50 -31.80
N PRO A 669 26.33 13.90 -32.42
CA PRO A 669 25.10 14.22 -31.73
C PRO A 669 24.63 13.03 -30.89
N GLU A 670 24.05 13.31 -29.70
CA GLU A 670 23.63 12.22 -28.82
C GLU A 670 22.64 11.32 -29.52
N SER A 671 22.96 10.06 -29.64
CA SER A 671 22.07 9.04 -30.22
C SER A 671 22.27 7.70 -29.52
N SER A 672 21.17 7.00 -29.26
CA SER A 672 21.20 5.65 -28.70
C SER A 672 20.46 4.69 -29.63
N PHE A 673 21.13 3.62 -30.04
CA PHE A 673 20.57 2.52 -30.83
C PHE A 673 20.40 1.27 -29.96
N LEU A 674 20.55 1.41 -28.64
CA LEU A 674 20.31 0.34 -27.70
C LEU A 674 18.83 -0.06 -27.71
N SER A 675 18.56 -1.31 -27.98
CA SER A 675 17.20 -1.85 -28.01
C SER A 675 16.79 -2.46 -26.65
N TYR A 676 15.51 -2.70 -26.47
CA TYR A 676 15.02 -3.52 -25.36
C TYR A 676 15.20 -5.00 -25.70
N LEU A 677 15.60 -5.78 -24.67
CA LEU A 677 15.79 -7.23 -24.78
C LEU A 677 15.06 -7.97 -23.66
N ASN A 678 14.53 -9.15 -23.95
CA ASN A 678 14.13 -10.11 -22.93
C ASN A 678 15.38 -10.80 -22.40
N TYR A 679 15.84 -10.46 -21.20
CA TYR A 679 17.16 -10.90 -20.71
C TYR A 679 17.15 -11.37 -19.26
N ASN A 680 16.69 -10.55 -18.33
CA ASN A 680 16.77 -10.83 -16.89
C ASN A 680 15.99 -12.09 -16.51
N LYS A 681 16.52 -12.78 -15.50
CA LYS A 681 15.88 -13.99 -14.97
C LYS A 681 15.90 -13.95 -13.45
N ASP A 682 14.71 -14.08 -12.86
CA ASP A 682 14.43 -13.99 -11.43
C ASP A 682 13.83 -15.28 -10.91
N GLN A 683 14.42 -15.85 -9.90
CA GLN A 683 13.92 -17.04 -9.23
C GLN A 683 13.32 -16.70 -7.88
N ARG A 684 12.24 -17.36 -7.52
CA ARG A 684 11.61 -17.35 -6.21
C ARG A 684 11.37 -18.79 -5.78
N THR A 685 11.90 -19.14 -4.62
CA THR A 685 11.75 -20.50 -4.06
C THR A 685 11.29 -20.37 -2.62
N GLY A 686 10.28 -21.14 -2.25
CA GLY A 686 9.74 -21.06 -0.92
C GLY A 686 8.70 -22.13 -0.61
N PHE A 687 8.11 -21.99 0.56
CA PHE A 687 7.00 -22.82 1.00
C PHE A 687 6.01 -22.00 1.83
N ASP A 688 4.78 -22.47 1.86
CA ASP A 688 3.76 -21.98 2.80
C ASP A 688 3.19 -23.14 3.60
N LEU A 689 2.67 -22.82 4.80
CA LEU A 689 2.05 -23.76 5.72
C LEU A 689 0.88 -23.07 6.42
N ALA A 690 -0.29 -23.66 6.36
CA ALA A 690 -1.45 -23.30 7.17
C ALA A 690 -1.86 -24.48 8.05
N VAL A 691 -2.03 -24.23 9.34
CA VAL A 691 -2.54 -25.20 10.29
C VAL A 691 -3.78 -24.58 10.93
N LYS A 692 -4.92 -25.27 10.86
CA LYS A 692 -6.20 -24.82 11.44
C LYS A 692 -6.71 -25.92 12.38
N TYR A 693 -7.10 -25.52 13.57
CA TYR A 693 -7.72 -26.41 14.54
C TYR A 693 -9.01 -25.80 15.05
N LYS A 694 -10.08 -26.59 15.06
CA LYS A 694 -11.40 -26.18 15.54
C LYS A 694 -12.05 -27.30 16.34
N LYS A 695 -12.45 -27.00 17.56
CA LYS A 695 -13.15 -27.95 18.42
C LYS A 695 -14.03 -27.26 19.44
N ASN A 696 -15.17 -27.89 19.74
CA ASN A 696 -16.09 -27.48 20.79
C ASN A 696 -15.99 -28.45 21.99
N PHE A 697 -15.95 -27.89 23.19
CA PHE A 697 -15.89 -28.61 24.46
C PHE A 697 -17.06 -28.16 25.35
N GLY A 698 -18.27 -28.68 25.08
CA GLY A 698 -19.49 -28.21 25.72
C GLY A 698 -19.78 -26.74 25.34
N ASP A 699 -19.89 -25.84 26.35
CA ASP A 699 -20.14 -24.40 26.15
C ASP A 699 -18.90 -23.62 25.68
N PHE A 700 -17.73 -24.27 25.67
CA PHE A 700 -16.48 -23.63 25.24
C PHE A 700 -16.12 -24.09 23.83
N GLY A 701 -15.90 -23.15 22.95
CA GLY A 701 -15.41 -23.36 21.58
C GLY A 701 -14.03 -22.76 21.40
N PHE A 702 -13.15 -23.47 20.72
CA PHE A 702 -11.84 -22.98 20.33
C PHE A 702 -11.62 -23.15 18.82
N GLU A 703 -11.12 -22.10 18.19
CA GLU A 703 -10.66 -22.12 16.79
C GLU A 703 -9.31 -21.40 16.74
N GLY A 704 -8.29 -22.06 16.24
CA GLY A 704 -6.96 -21.51 16.08
C GLY A 704 -6.40 -21.73 14.69
N GLY A 705 -5.73 -20.74 14.14
CA GLY A 705 -5.04 -20.80 12.85
C GLY A 705 -3.60 -20.30 12.99
N LEU A 706 -2.66 -21.05 12.43
CA LEU A 706 -1.26 -20.66 12.24
C LEU A 706 -0.98 -20.67 10.76
N ASN A 707 -0.49 -19.55 10.22
CA ASN A 707 -0.13 -19.40 8.82
C ASN A 707 1.33 -18.96 8.73
N MET A 708 2.09 -19.62 7.89
CA MET A 708 3.50 -19.31 7.68
C MET A 708 3.81 -19.28 6.20
N THR A 709 4.63 -18.32 5.79
CA THR A 709 5.15 -18.21 4.44
C THR A 709 6.63 -17.90 4.53
N TYR A 710 7.45 -18.72 3.92
CA TYR A 710 8.88 -18.47 3.77
C TYR A 710 9.27 -18.51 2.31
N TYR A 711 10.04 -17.53 1.86
CA TYR A 711 10.59 -17.55 0.51
C TYR A 711 11.94 -16.83 0.45
N THR A 712 12.70 -17.18 -0.57
CA THR A 712 13.91 -16.49 -0.95
C THR A 712 13.86 -16.16 -2.44
N THR A 713 14.52 -15.07 -2.81
CA THR A 713 14.64 -14.62 -4.19
C THR A 713 16.07 -14.76 -4.66
N LYS A 714 16.28 -14.91 -5.96
CA LYS A 714 17.61 -14.93 -6.58
C LYS A 714 17.56 -14.34 -7.99
N ALA A 715 18.46 -13.40 -8.26
CA ALA A 715 18.75 -12.95 -9.60
C ALA A 715 19.61 -14.01 -10.29
N THR A 716 19.03 -14.82 -11.18
CA THR A 716 19.77 -15.91 -11.84
C THR A 716 20.40 -15.46 -13.15
N LYS A 717 20.00 -14.30 -13.67
CA LYS A 717 20.62 -13.64 -14.82
C LYS A 717 20.39 -12.14 -14.76
N ARG A 718 21.44 -11.35 -14.93
CA ARG A 718 21.42 -9.89 -14.95
C ARG A 718 22.27 -9.31 -16.07
N ASP A 719 21.94 -8.11 -16.50
CA ASP A 719 22.78 -7.28 -17.38
C ASP A 719 23.73 -6.48 -16.50
N ASP A 720 24.61 -7.18 -15.79
CA ASP A 720 25.65 -6.57 -14.98
C ASP A 720 26.78 -6.04 -15.85
N ASN A 721 27.48 -5.01 -15.38
CA ASN A 721 28.74 -4.57 -15.98
C ASN A 721 29.79 -5.69 -15.87
N ASN A 722 30.82 -5.62 -16.67
CA ASN A 722 31.96 -6.50 -16.53
C ASN A 722 32.83 -6.00 -15.36
N PHE A 723 32.45 -6.39 -14.15
CA PHE A 723 33.15 -6.01 -12.93
C PHE A 723 34.40 -6.86 -12.74
N ALA A 724 35.45 -6.24 -12.16
CA ALA A 724 36.66 -6.95 -11.79
C ALA A 724 36.41 -7.94 -10.63
N ASP A 725 35.55 -7.53 -9.68
CA ASP A 725 35.34 -8.23 -8.44
C ASP A 725 33.98 -8.91 -8.41
N THR A 726 33.94 -10.14 -7.91
CA THR A 726 32.74 -10.99 -7.93
C THR A 726 31.65 -10.51 -7.00
N TYR A 727 31.98 -9.74 -5.93
CA TYR A 727 30.98 -9.22 -5.01
C TYR A 727 30.12 -8.12 -5.61
N GLN A 728 30.58 -7.44 -6.66
CA GLN A 728 29.85 -6.37 -7.34
C GLN A 728 28.69 -6.87 -8.23
N TYR A 729 28.72 -8.15 -8.64
CA TYR A 729 27.67 -8.71 -9.49
C TYR A 729 26.34 -8.84 -8.74
N ARG A 730 25.27 -8.41 -9.37
CA ARG A 730 23.90 -8.62 -8.89
C ARG A 730 23.40 -10.02 -9.21
N GLU A 731 23.94 -10.63 -10.26
CA GLU A 731 23.68 -12.04 -10.57
C GLU A 731 24.09 -12.92 -9.39
N GLY A 732 23.20 -13.84 -8.99
CA GLY A 732 23.41 -14.69 -7.84
C GLY A 732 22.91 -14.15 -6.52
N LYS A 733 22.64 -12.84 -6.40
CA LYS A 733 22.15 -12.18 -5.18
C LYS A 733 20.64 -12.20 -5.11
N VAL A 734 20.11 -11.81 -3.93
CA VAL A 734 18.65 -11.64 -3.75
C VAL A 734 18.17 -10.45 -4.56
N LEU A 735 16.88 -10.46 -4.99
CA LEU A 735 16.32 -9.40 -5.84
C LEU A 735 16.22 -8.05 -5.13
N ASP A 736 16.08 -8.09 -3.82
CA ASP A 736 15.93 -6.93 -2.93
C ASP A 736 17.17 -6.71 -2.04
N ALA A 737 18.36 -7.03 -2.57
CA ALA A 737 19.63 -6.75 -1.92
C ALA A 737 19.78 -5.25 -1.65
N ILE A 738 20.14 -4.91 -0.42
CA ILE A 738 20.55 -3.56 -0.05
C ILE A 738 22.03 -3.42 -0.39
N TRP A 739 22.34 -2.58 -1.37
CA TRP A 739 23.73 -2.29 -1.76
C TRP A 739 24.24 -1.08 -1.00
N GLY A 740 25.41 -1.18 -0.42
CA GLY A 740 26.01 -0.11 0.35
C GLY A 740 27.38 -0.47 0.88
N TYR A 741 27.89 0.40 1.74
CA TYR A 741 29.25 0.31 2.27
C TYR A 741 29.31 -0.42 3.61
N GLN A 742 30.37 -1.18 3.83
CA GLN A 742 30.69 -1.74 5.13
C GLN A 742 31.38 -0.69 5.98
N CYS A 743 30.77 -0.31 7.09
CA CYS A 743 31.29 0.69 8.02
C CYS A 743 32.30 0.05 9.00
N LEU A 744 33.45 0.67 9.19
CA LEU A 744 34.50 0.28 10.14
C LEU A 744 34.43 1.09 11.44
N GLY A 745 33.55 2.09 11.52
CA GLY A 745 33.44 3.01 12.65
C GLY A 745 33.61 4.46 12.22
N PHE A 746 34.14 5.29 13.12
CA PHE A 746 34.41 6.69 12.84
C PHE A 746 35.92 6.92 12.66
N TYR A 747 36.27 7.79 11.72
CA TYR A 747 37.64 8.31 11.67
C TYR A 747 37.99 8.98 13.00
N GLN A 748 39.16 8.67 13.52
CA GLN A 748 39.68 9.22 14.77
C GLN A 748 40.66 10.36 14.47
N GLN A 749 40.99 11.17 15.48
CA GLN A 749 41.97 12.26 15.34
C GLN A 749 43.36 11.77 14.88
N SER A 750 43.73 10.52 15.26
CA SER A 750 44.99 9.87 14.84
C SER A 750 45.06 9.51 13.37
N ASP A 751 43.96 9.52 12.66
CA ASP A 751 43.87 9.17 11.24
C ASP A 751 44.21 10.36 10.32
N PHE A 752 44.51 11.51 10.92
CA PHE A 752 44.82 12.75 10.23
C PHE A 752 46.23 13.25 10.56
N ASP A 753 46.82 13.96 9.61
CA ASP A 753 48.10 14.64 9.76
C ASP A 753 47.97 15.97 10.53
N ALA A 754 49.11 16.67 10.72
CA ALA A 754 49.12 17.96 11.42
C ALA A 754 48.36 19.08 10.68
N ASP A 755 48.14 18.94 9.39
CA ASP A 755 47.38 19.86 8.55
C ASP A 755 45.84 19.49 8.49
N GLY A 756 45.43 18.46 9.21
CA GLY A 756 44.06 17.98 9.27
C GLY A 756 43.64 17.22 8.01
N LYS A 757 44.56 16.71 7.21
CA LYS A 757 44.29 15.84 6.07
C LYS A 757 44.32 14.38 6.49
N LEU A 758 43.42 13.60 5.91
CA LEU A 758 43.42 12.15 6.08
C LEU A 758 44.77 11.56 5.65
N LEU A 759 45.35 10.71 6.48
CA LEU A 759 46.65 10.08 6.20
C LEU A 759 46.63 9.33 4.87
N ALA A 760 47.66 9.54 4.03
CA ALA A 760 47.78 8.88 2.74
C ALA A 760 47.93 7.35 2.81
N SER A 761 48.21 6.81 4.00
CA SER A 761 48.23 5.36 4.28
C SER A 761 46.84 4.75 4.43
N LEU A 762 45.78 5.56 4.54
CA LEU A 762 44.42 5.12 4.64
C LEU A 762 43.70 5.28 3.29
N PRO A 763 42.70 4.42 2.97
CA PRO A 763 41.89 4.60 1.80
C PRO A 763 41.21 5.97 1.75
N GLN A 764 41.20 6.60 0.59
CA GLN A 764 40.73 7.98 0.39
C GLN A 764 39.25 7.95 -0.10
N PRO A 765 38.29 8.45 0.69
CA PRO A 765 36.91 8.49 0.24
C PRO A 765 36.65 9.45 -0.92
N ALA A 766 36.07 8.96 -1.99
CA ALA A 766 35.61 9.72 -3.15
C ALA A 766 34.09 9.94 -3.16
N LEU A 767 33.45 9.88 -1.99
CA LEU A 767 31.98 9.99 -1.84
C LEU A 767 31.48 11.44 -1.79
N GLY A 768 32.41 12.39 -1.70
CA GLY A 768 32.14 13.82 -1.64
C GLY A 768 32.33 14.43 -0.24
N GLY A 769 32.64 15.72 -0.23
CA GLY A 769 33.00 16.47 0.98
C GLY A 769 34.46 16.27 1.43
N THR A 770 34.85 17.02 2.44
CA THR A 770 36.18 16.86 3.10
C THR A 770 36.01 15.99 4.33
N ILE A 771 36.74 14.90 4.37
CA ILE A 771 36.74 13.97 5.50
C ILE A 771 37.39 14.59 6.70
N LYS A 772 36.79 14.43 7.86
CA LYS A 772 37.27 14.92 9.15
C LYS A 772 37.06 13.88 10.27
N PRO A 773 37.73 14.01 11.42
CA PRO A 773 37.48 13.14 12.57
C PRO A 773 35.97 13.11 12.92
N GLY A 774 35.45 11.92 13.15
CA GLY A 774 34.02 11.68 13.44
C GLY A 774 33.14 11.42 12.21
N ASP A 775 33.70 11.47 11.00
CA ASP A 775 33.03 10.96 9.80
C ASP A 775 33.07 9.43 9.75
N LEU A 776 32.13 8.82 9.07
CA LEU A 776 32.08 7.36 8.90
C LEU A 776 33.24 6.89 8.01
N MET A 777 33.94 5.85 8.50
CA MET A 777 35.02 5.17 7.80
C MET A 777 34.49 3.89 7.18
N TYR A 778 34.76 3.68 5.91
CA TYR A 778 34.31 2.50 5.16
C TYR A 778 35.47 1.60 4.77
N LYS A 779 35.15 0.35 4.56
CA LYS A 779 36.11 -0.64 4.09
C LYS A 779 36.32 -0.49 2.59
N ASP A 780 37.58 -0.41 2.20
CA ASP A 780 38.03 -0.60 0.84
C ASP A 780 37.95 -2.11 0.52
N GLN A 781 37.02 -2.46 -0.35
CA GLN A 781 36.70 -3.88 -0.63
C GLN A 781 37.64 -4.48 -1.67
N ASN A 782 38.21 -3.65 -2.55
CA ASN A 782 39.05 -4.07 -3.65
C ASN A 782 40.52 -3.72 -3.43
N ASP A 783 40.87 -3.09 -2.28
CA ASP A 783 42.22 -2.68 -1.88
C ASP A 783 42.90 -1.73 -2.92
N ASP A 784 42.12 -0.88 -3.64
CA ASP A 784 42.63 0.07 -4.62
C ASP A 784 43.05 1.43 -3.99
N GLY A 785 42.82 1.58 -2.68
CA GLY A 785 43.17 2.78 -1.90
C GLY A 785 42.13 3.91 -2.03
N VAL A 786 41.00 3.69 -2.68
CA VAL A 786 39.91 4.65 -2.86
C VAL A 786 38.58 4.03 -2.43
N ILE A 787 37.80 4.76 -1.64
CA ILE A 787 36.41 4.37 -1.32
C ILE A 787 35.49 5.01 -2.32
N ASP A 788 34.96 4.20 -3.25
CA ASP A 788 34.02 4.64 -4.28
C ASP A 788 32.86 3.63 -4.51
N SER A 789 32.15 3.74 -5.61
CA SER A 789 31.03 2.83 -5.92
C SER A 789 31.44 1.37 -6.09
N LYS A 790 32.74 1.08 -6.27
CA LYS A 790 33.24 -0.30 -6.38
C LYS A 790 33.27 -1.01 -5.03
N ASP A 791 33.25 -0.27 -3.92
CA ASP A 791 33.28 -0.85 -2.57
C ASP A 791 31.92 -1.20 -2.01
N GLN A 792 30.86 -1.00 -2.82
CA GLN A 792 29.52 -1.39 -2.42
C GLN A 792 29.34 -2.90 -2.49
N ILE A 793 28.81 -3.46 -1.41
CA ILE A 793 28.51 -4.88 -1.26
C ILE A 793 27.02 -5.10 -0.97
N ASP A 794 26.55 -6.32 -1.09
CA ASP A 794 25.26 -6.76 -0.62
C ASP A 794 25.24 -6.82 0.91
N LEU A 795 24.57 -5.86 1.54
CA LEU A 795 24.44 -5.74 3.00
C LEU A 795 23.30 -6.57 3.59
N GLY A 796 22.40 -7.09 2.76
CA GLY A 796 21.27 -7.90 3.19
C GLY A 796 19.97 -7.67 2.41
N LYS A 797 18.91 -8.31 2.88
CA LYS A 797 17.58 -8.30 2.20
C LYS A 797 16.76 -7.11 2.65
N GLY A 798 16.25 -6.32 1.72
CA GLY A 798 15.38 -5.18 1.99
C GLY A 798 13.94 -5.54 2.36
N GLY A 799 13.46 -6.70 1.94
CA GLY A 799 12.08 -7.12 2.16
C GLY A 799 11.05 -6.36 1.30
N TRP A 800 11.45 -5.83 0.15
CA TRP A 800 10.58 -5.03 -0.74
C TRP A 800 9.41 -5.83 -1.31
N TYR A 801 9.58 -7.14 -1.50
CA TYR A 801 8.52 -8.05 -1.92
C TYR A 801 7.70 -8.61 -0.75
N GLY A 802 7.95 -8.12 0.46
CA GLY A 802 7.47 -8.61 1.74
C GLY A 802 8.57 -9.29 2.55
N ALA A 803 8.33 -9.49 3.84
CA ALA A 803 9.30 -10.15 4.71
C ALA A 803 9.61 -11.58 4.21
N PRO A 804 10.87 -12.02 4.23
CA PRO A 804 11.25 -13.38 3.84
C PRO A 804 10.47 -14.47 4.60
N LEU A 805 10.22 -14.28 5.89
CA LEU A 805 9.33 -15.09 6.69
C LEU A 805 8.16 -14.26 7.18
N THR A 806 6.95 -14.68 6.83
CA THR A 806 5.70 -14.10 7.33
C THR A 806 4.99 -15.12 8.22
N LEU A 807 4.53 -14.66 9.39
CA LEU A 807 3.72 -15.46 10.33
C LEU A 807 2.37 -14.80 10.53
N GLY A 808 1.32 -15.60 10.61
CA GLY A 808 -0.02 -15.20 10.99
C GLY A 808 -0.58 -16.15 12.05
N VAL A 809 -1.17 -15.60 13.09
CA VAL A 809 -1.84 -16.35 14.14
C VAL A 809 -3.22 -15.75 14.35
N ASN A 810 -4.26 -16.56 14.24
CA ASN A 810 -5.61 -16.15 14.57
C ASN A 810 -6.22 -17.12 15.57
N LEU A 811 -6.84 -16.56 16.61
CA LEU A 811 -7.41 -17.32 17.71
C LEU A 811 -8.83 -16.84 17.98
N THR A 812 -9.76 -17.76 18.12
CA THR A 812 -11.13 -17.49 18.50
C THR A 812 -11.49 -18.36 19.70
N PHE A 813 -11.95 -17.74 20.76
CA PHE A 813 -12.46 -18.39 21.96
C PHE A 813 -13.93 -18.03 22.10
N LYS A 814 -14.80 -19.03 22.16
CA LYS A 814 -16.24 -18.85 22.39
C LYS A 814 -16.59 -19.44 23.74
N TYR A 815 -17.30 -18.68 24.54
CA TYR A 815 -17.86 -19.17 25.79
C TYR A 815 -19.28 -18.63 25.96
N LYS A 816 -20.26 -19.49 25.81
CA LYS A 816 -21.68 -19.12 25.76
C LYS A 816 -21.90 -18.01 24.72
N ASN A 817 -22.30 -16.83 25.17
CA ASN A 817 -22.61 -15.68 24.31
C ASN A 817 -21.40 -14.76 24.07
N PHE A 818 -20.23 -15.06 24.62
CA PHE A 818 -19.02 -14.28 24.39
C PHE A 818 -18.16 -14.92 23.31
N THR A 819 -17.63 -14.07 22.43
CA THR A 819 -16.60 -14.44 21.45
C THR A 819 -15.43 -13.51 21.61
N LEU A 820 -14.26 -14.03 21.97
CA LEU A 820 -12.99 -13.32 21.96
C LEU A 820 -12.21 -13.75 20.72
N PHE A 821 -11.85 -12.78 19.92
CA PHE A 821 -11.03 -12.95 18.73
C PHE A 821 -9.70 -12.21 18.87
N MET A 822 -8.60 -12.83 18.46
CA MET A 822 -7.27 -12.25 18.45
C MET A 822 -6.56 -12.58 17.14
N LEU A 823 -5.85 -11.59 16.60
CA LEU A 823 -5.09 -11.69 15.35
C LEU A 823 -3.69 -11.15 15.58
N GLY A 824 -2.69 -11.98 15.33
CA GLY A 824 -1.29 -11.60 15.31
C GLY A 824 -0.69 -11.77 13.92
N THR A 825 0.16 -10.84 13.50
CA THR A 825 0.91 -10.92 12.24
C THR A 825 2.36 -10.58 12.46
N GLY A 826 3.27 -11.32 11.85
CA GLY A 826 4.71 -11.08 11.97
C GLY A 826 5.43 -11.14 10.64
N GLY A 827 6.49 -10.36 10.52
CA GLY A 827 7.40 -10.37 9.39
C GLY A 827 8.84 -10.39 9.88
N PHE A 828 9.68 -11.27 9.31
CA PHE A 828 11.04 -11.51 9.80
C PHE A 828 12.04 -11.65 8.65
N GLY A 829 13.30 -11.26 8.92
CA GLY A 829 14.43 -11.46 8.02
C GLY A 829 14.65 -10.36 6.99
N GLY A 830 13.91 -9.24 7.06
CA GLY A 830 14.16 -8.04 6.29
C GLY A 830 14.96 -7.00 7.07
N HIS A 831 15.51 -6.04 6.34
CA HIS A 831 16.25 -4.89 6.87
C HIS A 831 15.71 -3.60 6.26
N GLY A 832 15.81 -2.52 7.01
CA GLY A 832 15.60 -1.16 6.57
C GLY A 832 16.86 -0.34 6.71
N VAL A 833 16.87 0.82 6.07
CA VAL A 833 17.96 1.81 6.18
C VAL A 833 17.38 3.09 6.80
N LYS A 834 18.08 3.63 7.80
CA LYS A 834 17.76 4.91 8.44
C LYS A 834 18.19 6.06 7.52
N ASN A 835 17.50 6.28 6.40
CA ASN A 835 17.87 7.19 5.32
C ASN A 835 16.88 8.34 5.09
N ASN A 836 16.05 8.68 6.09
CA ASN A 836 15.14 9.82 6.02
C ASN A 836 15.72 11.07 6.72
N SER A 837 15.01 12.19 6.65
CA SER A 837 15.42 13.48 7.24
C SER A 837 15.58 13.49 8.76
N TYR A 838 15.13 12.46 9.47
CA TYR A 838 15.36 12.30 10.91
C TYR A 838 16.78 11.80 11.23
N TRP A 839 17.35 10.98 10.33
CA TRP A 839 18.65 10.32 10.51
C TRP A 839 19.76 10.95 9.69
N TRP A 840 19.49 11.24 8.41
CA TRP A 840 20.47 11.86 7.53
C TRP A 840 20.34 13.37 7.57
N ILE A 841 21.05 13.98 8.51
CA ILE A 841 21.00 15.40 8.82
C ILE A 841 22.30 16.07 8.37
N SER A 842 22.16 17.19 7.69
CA SER A 842 23.28 18.04 7.27
C SER A 842 22.80 19.48 6.98
N GLY A 843 23.73 20.41 6.97
CA GLY A 843 23.42 21.81 6.69
C GLY A 843 22.41 22.39 7.68
N GLU A 844 21.52 23.22 7.17
CA GLU A 844 20.50 23.93 7.96
C GLU A 844 19.21 23.11 8.13
N GLN A 845 19.24 21.82 7.94
CA GLN A 845 18.07 20.95 8.13
C GLN A 845 17.63 20.93 9.61
N LYS A 846 16.42 20.45 9.86
CA LYS A 846 15.91 20.21 11.21
C LYS A 846 16.70 19.08 11.89
N TYR A 847 17.18 19.32 13.08
CA TYR A 847 17.93 18.35 13.85
C TYR A 847 16.99 17.51 14.74
N SER A 848 17.11 16.19 14.62
CA SER A 848 16.41 15.23 15.46
C SER A 848 17.18 14.99 16.78
N ALA A 849 16.51 14.35 17.74
CA ALA A 849 17.16 13.93 19.00
C ALA A 849 18.32 12.96 18.82
N ALA A 850 18.42 12.29 17.66
CA ALA A 850 19.52 11.38 17.33
C ALA A 850 20.89 12.06 17.36
N VAL A 851 20.97 13.36 17.04
CA VAL A 851 22.21 14.13 17.03
C VAL A 851 22.84 14.33 18.42
N ARG A 852 22.08 14.08 19.51
CA ARG A 852 22.60 14.13 20.87
C ARG A 852 23.70 13.10 21.11
N ASN A 853 23.66 12.00 20.36
CA ASN A 853 24.66 10.91 20.43
C ASN A 853 25.78 11.05 19.37
N ARG A 854 26.01 12.24 18.88
CA ARG A 854 27.02 12.53 17.87
C ARG A 854 28.44 12.32 18.36
N TRP A 855 29.32 12.08 17.43
CA TRP A 855 30.74 12.03 17.67
C TRP A 855 31.31 13.43 17.98
N THR A 856 32.02 13.53 19.08
CA THR A 856 32.94 14.62 19.44
C THR A 856 34.21 13.97 19.98
N PRO A 857 35.30 14.71 20.14
CA PRO A 857 36.53 14.14 20.75
C PRO A 857 36.26 13.48 22.11
N GLU A 858 35.35 14.04 22.92
CA GLU A 858 35.00 13.54 24.24
C GLU A 858 34.08 12.31 24.18
N THR A 859 33.25 12.19 23.13
CA THR A 859 32.31 11.08 22.97
C THR A 859 32.75 10.01 21.99
N ALA A 860 33.97 10.11 21.46
CA ALA A 860 34.50 9.26 20.37
C ALA A 860 34.33 7.75 20.65
N ALA A 861 34.41 7.32 21.92
CA ALA A 861 34.29 5.91 22.31
C ALA A 861 32.80 5.44 22.45
N SER A 862 31.86 6.33 22.57
CA SER A 862 30.45 6.03 22.83
C SER A 862 29.47 6.57 21.80
N ALA A 863 29.96 7.35 20.85
CA ALA A 863 29.13 7.95 19.80
C ALA A 863 28.40 6.89 18.95
N THR A 864 27.12 7.14 18.65
CA THR A 864 26.29 6.32 17.76
C THR A 864 25.72 7.11 16.59
N TYR A 865 26.22 8.34 16.42
CA TYR A 865 25.88 9.24 15.34
C TYR A 865 27.17 9.96 14.87
N PRO A 866 27.35 10.21 13.56
CA PRO A 866 28.56 10.89 13.09
C PRO A 866 28.66 12.35 13.58
N ARG A 867 29.79 12.98 13.36
CA ARG A 867 29.98 14.40 13.67
C ARG A 867 28.95 15.24 12.91
N LEU A 868 28.59 16.37 13.47
CA LEU A 868 27.73 17.33 12.79
C LEU A 868 28.53 18.13 11.75
N THR A 869 27.87 18.43 10.62
CA THR A 869 28.45 19.21 9.52
C THR A 869 27.41 20.13 8.89
N THR A 870 27.84 21.28 8.42
CA THR A 870 27.02 22.22 7.63
C THR A 870 27.02 21.86 6.14
N GLN A 871 27.86 20.91 5.73
CA GLN A 871 27.97 20.46 4.34
C GLN A 871 26.94 19.35 4.02
N SER A 872 26.96 18.85 2.81
CA SER A 872 26.01 17.81 2.35
C SER A 872 26.04 16.53 3.17
N GLY A 873 27.13 16.28 3.90
CA GLY A 873 27.34 15.04 4.63
C GLY A 873 27.37 13.79 3.74
N ALA A 874 27.77 13.94 2.47
CA ALA A 874 27.67 12.88 1.47
C ALA A 874 28.35 11.56 1.90
N ASN A 875 29.50 11.65 2.61
CA ASN A 875 30.15 10.48 3.16
C ASN A 875 29.34 9.82 4.27
N ASN A 876 28.77 10.60 5.19
CA ASN A 876 28.01 10.06 6.35
C ASN A 876 26.60 9.63 5.97
N ASN A 877 25.97 10.37 5.05
CA ASN A 877 24.60 10.15 4.62
C ASN A 877 24.55 9.28 3.36
N THR A 878 25.15 8.11 3.43
CA THR A 878 25.13 7.10 2.37
C THR A 878 24.74 5.75 2.94
N THR A 879 24.17 4.90 2.08
CA THR A 879 23.70 3.57 2.49
C THR A 879 24.90 2.74 2.96
N SER A 880 24.85 2.32 4.20
CA SER A 880 25.86 1.49 4.85
C SER A 880 25.22 0.62 5.93
N ASP A 881 25.93 -0.38 6.39
CA ASP A 881 25.48 -1.21 7.52
C ASP A 881 25.35 -0.42 8.83
N PHE A 882 26.03 0.72 8.98
CA PHE A 882 25.83 1.65 10.10
C PHE A 882 24.37 2.14 10.21
N TRP A 883 23.73 2.39 9.10
CA TRP A 883 22.34 2.88 9.06
C TRP A 883 21.31 1.76 8.96
N MET A 884 21.74 0.51 8.87
CA MET A 884 20.80 -0.61 8.77
C MET A 884 20.17 -0.96 10.12
N TYR A 885 18.93 -1.45 10.04
CA TYR A 885 18.20 -2.01 11.17
C TYR A 885 17.36 -3.19 10.73
N SER A 886 17.05 -4.10 11.65
CA SER A 886 16.15 -5.22 11.38
C SER A 886 14.70 -4.76 11.36
N THR A 887 13.96 -5.13 10.31
CA THR A 887 12.51 -4.91 10.23
C THR A 887 11.68 -6.05 10.83
N SER A 888 12.34 -6.99 11.49
CA SER A 888 11.68 -8.13 12.13
C SER A 888 10.75 -7.68 13.26
N ARG A 889 9.47 -8.07 13.17
CA ARG A 889 8.44 -7.71 14.15
C ARG A 889 7.31 -8.73 14.20
N PHE A 890 6.60 -8.73 15.31
CA PHE A 890 5.31 -9.37 15.47
C PHE A 890 4.31 -8.37 16.06
N ASP A 891 3.18 -8.18 15.37
CA ASP A 891 2.16 -7.22 15.75
C ASP A 891 0.92 -7.95 16.28
N LEU A 892 0.40 -7.53 17.43
CA LEU A 892 -0.97 -7.83 17.83
C LEU A 892 -1.89 -6.92 17.00
N ALA A 893 -2.21 -7.43 15.81
CA ALA A 893 -2.90 -6.65 14.78
C ALA A 893 -4.33 -6.32 15.19
N LYS A 894 -5.01 -7.26 15.90
CA LYS A 894 -6.39 -7.07 16.32
C LYS A 894 -6.76 -7.91 17.54
N VAL A 895 -7.63 -7.32 18.37
CA VAL A 895 -8.40 -8.01 19.39
C VAL A 895 -9.84 -7.52 19.31
N GLN A 896 -10.81 -8.43 19.35
CA GLN A 896 -12.23 -8.10 19.42
C GLN A 896 -12.95 -9.00 20.43
N LEU A 897 -13.72 -8.38 21.32
CA LEU A 897 -14.63 -9.08 22.23
C LEU A 897 -16.06 -8.74 21.80
N THR A 898 -16.82 -9.78 21.46
CA THR A 898 -18.22 -9.68 21.05
C THR A 898 -19.12 -10.37 22.08
N TYR A 899 -20.26 -9.77 22.38
CA TYR A 899 -21.34 -10.34 23.18
C TYR A 899 -22.60 -10.40 22.36
N ASP A 900 -23.13 -11.60 22.15
CA ASP A 900 -24.37 -11.87 21.44
C ASP A 900 -25.49 -12.00 22.46
N PHE A 901 -26.48 -11.12 22.39
CA PHE A 901 -27.59 -11.13 23.30
C PHE A 901 -28.49 -12.36 23.06
N PRO A 902 -28.78 -13.17 24.07
CA PRO A 902 -29.64 -14.35 23.90
C PRO A 902 -31.10 -13.94 23.63
N LYS A 903 -31.82 -14.77 22.89
CA LYS A 903 -33.23 -14.58 22.56
C LYS A 903 -34.13 -14.35 23.78
N THR A 904 -33.75 -14.86 24.94
CA THR A 904 -34.45 -14.63 26.22
C THR A 904 -34.46 -13.15 26.66
N ILE A 905 -33.49 -12.36 26.23
CA ILE A 905 -33.37 -10.92 26.51
C ILE A 905 -34.03 -10.10 25.38
N ILE A 906 -33.78 -10.45 24.12
CA ILE A 906 -34.27 -9.74 22.95
C ILE A 906 -35.79 -9.95 22.77
N GLY A 907 -36.30 -11.12 23.16
CA GLY A 907 -37.67 -11.52 22.96
C GLY A 907 -37.98 -11.98 21.53
N ASN A 908 -39.23 -12.13 21.21
CA ASN A 908 -39.74 -12.57 19.90
C ASN A 908 -40.24 -11.39 19.03
N GLY A 909 -39.71 -10.19 19.25
CA GLY A 909 -40.10 -8.98 18.55
C GLY A 909 -39.49 -8.85 17.14
N ILE A 910 -39.46 -7.62 16.63
CA ILE A 910 -38.91 -7.28 15.31
C ILE A 910 -37.41 -7.54 15.28
N VAL A 911 -36.70 -7.31 16.39
CA VAL A 911 -35.28 -7.58 16.51
C VAL A 911 -35.05 -9.07 16.69
N LYS A 912 -34.33 -9.69 15.78
CA LYS A 912 -34.02 -11.13 15.79
C LYS A 912 -32.64 -11.43 16.41
N GLY A 913 -31.72 -10.47 16.36
CA GLY A 913 -30.38 -10.57 16.91
C GLY A 913 -29.83 -9.21 17.33
N LEU A 914 -29.06 -9.20 18.38
CA LEU A 914 -28.32 -8.02 18.85
C LEU A 914 -26.94 -8.48 19.31
N SER A 915 -25.90 -7.86 18.78
CA SER A 915 -24.51 -8.06 19.21
C SER A 915 -23.87 -6.73 19.53
N LEU A 916 -23.13 -6.66 20.61
CA LEU A 916 -22.27 -5.54 20.95
C LEU A 916 -20.80 -6.02 20.96
N TYR A 917 -19.91 -5.20 20.47
CA TYR A 917 -18.50 -5.55 20.49
C TYR A 917 -17.59 -4.34 20.71
N VAL A 918 -16.46 -4.62 21.33
CA VAL A 918 -15.33 -3.70 21.45
C VAL A 918 -14.16 -4.30 20.70
N SER A 919 -13.42 -3.46 19.97
CA SER A 919 -12.22 -3.95 19.26
C SER A 919 -11.09 -2.94 19.29
N GLY A 920 -9.87 -3.45 19.18
CA GLY A 920 -8.68 -2.66 19.03
C GLY A 920 -7.82 -3.17 17.89
N ASN A 921 -7.28 -2.25 17.08
CA ASN A 921 -6.40 -2.58 15.95
C ASN A 921 -4.99 -2.02 16.20
N SER A 922 -3.97 -2.76 15.72
CA SER A 922 -2.55 -2.38 15.83
C SER A 922 -2.12 -2.07 17.27
N LEU A 923 -2.55 -2.90 18.22
CA LEU A 923 -2.47 -2.62 19.66
C LEU A 923 -1.05 -2.69 20.21
N LEU A 924 -0.24 -3.62 19.73
CA LEU A 924 1.11 -3.87 20.23
C LEU A 924 2.02 -4.30 19.07
N THR A 925 3.21 -3.73 19.03
CA THR A 925 4.32 -4.17 18.19
C THR A 925 5.43 -4.73 19.06
N ILE A 926 5.84 -5.97 18.81
CA ILE A 926 6.97 -6.64 19.46
C ILE A 926 8.10 -6.66 18.44
N ALA A 927 9.11 -5.84 18.65
CA ALA A 927 10.29 -5.71 17.79
C ALA A 927 11.46 -5.16 18.58
N LYS A 928 12.69 -5.45 18.14
CA LYS A 928 13.90 -4.84 18.70
C LYS A 928 13.90 -3.33 18.48
N GLU A 929 13.57 -2.91 17.26
CA GLU A 929 13.55 -1.51 16.82
C GLU A 929 12.12 -0.94 16.83
N ARG A 930 11.35 -1.25 17.89
CA ARG A 930 9.94 -0.87 17.99
C ARG A 930 9.72 0.63 17.84
N GLU A 931 10.49 1.46 18.53
CA GLU A 931 10.33 2.91 18.49
C GLU A 931 10.52 3.46 17.08
N LEU A 932 11.54 2.97 16.36
CA LEU A 932 11.78 3.32 14.97
C LEU A 932 10.64 2.87 14.05
N MET A 933 10.07 1.68 14.30
CA MET A 933 9.01 1.12 13.47
C MET A 933 7.65 1.77 13.70
N GLU A 934 7.36 2.23 14.92
CA GLU A 934 6.10 2.90 15.25
C GLU A 934 6.13 4.40 14.90
N MET A 935 7.31 4.98 14.70
CA MET A 935 7.51 6.37 14.34
C MET A 935 7.28 6.59 12.84
N SER A 936 6.58 7.67 12.50
CA SER A 936 6.45 8.16 11.12
C SER A 936 7.18 9.48 10.96
N VAL A 937 8.05 9.58 9.97
CA VAL A 937 8.78 10.81 9.62
C VAL A 937 8.28 11.33 8.29
N GLY A 938 7.82 12.58 8.25
CA GLY A 938 7.29 13.20 7.04
C GLY A 938 5.91 12.68 6.60
N SER A 939 5.18 12.01 7.48
CA SER A 939 3.82 11.54 7.27
C SER A 939 3.03 11.52 8.58
N ALA A 940 1.70 11.41 8.50
CA ALA A 940 0.85 11.31 9.66
C ALA A 940 1.27 10.12 10.55
N PRO A 941 1.17 10.25 11.87
CA PRO A 941 1.55 9.20 12.81
C PRO A 941 0.75 7.92 12.59
N GLN A 942 1.40 6.78 12.73
CA GLN A 942 0.69 5.50 12.81
C GLN A 942 -0.25 5.49 14.00
N ALA A 943 -1.42 4.85 13.87
CA ALA A 943 -2.44 4.86 14.89
C ALA A 943 -2.69 3.48 15.50
N ARG A 944 -3.05 3.45 16.79
CA ARG A 944 -3.88 2.42 17.40
C ARG A 944 -5.33 2.83 17.26
N PHE A 945 -6.19 1.92 16.84
CA PHE A 945 -7.60 2.20 16.70
C PHE A 945 -8.41 1.43 17.74
N TYR A 946 -9.26 2.14 18.48
CA TYR A 946 -10.17 1.59 19.49
C TYR A 946 -11.60 1.83 19.03
N ASN A 947 -12.41 0.79 18.97
CA ASN A 947 -13.74 0.80 18.40
C ASN A 947 -14.80 0.21 19.34
N LEU A 948 -15.96 0.80 19.32
CA LEU A 948 -17.21 0.28 19.86
C LEU A 948 -18.19 0.06 18.70
N GLY A 949 -18.74 -1.12 18.61
CA GLY A 949 -19.67 -1.49 17.56
C GLY A 949 -20.89 -2.22 18.04
N ALA A 950 -21.95 -2.12 17.26
CA ALA A 950 -23.20 -2.85 17.46
C ALA A 950 -23.70 -3.43 16.13
N LYS A 951 -24.28 -4.63 16.18
CA LYS A 951 -25.00 -5.25 15.06
C LYS A 951 -26.39 -5.60 15.50
N VAL A 952 -27.39 -5.22 14.72
CA VAL A 952 -28.81 -5.54 14.95
C VAL A 952 -29.31 -6.28 13.73
N THR A 953 -29.94 -7.41 13.94
CA THR A 953 -30.62 -8.22 12.91
C THR A 953 -32.12 -8.15 13.11
N PHE A 954 -32.87 -7.86 12.04
CA PHE A 954 -34.33 -7.78 12.01
C PHE A 954 -34.93 -8.93 11.21
#